data_82d9a163b12cee69acae327924aff77a
#
_entry.id   82d9a163b12cee69acae327924aff77a
#
_cell.length_a   1.000
_cell.length_b   1.000
_cell.length_c   1.000
_cell.angle_alpha   90.00
_cell.angle_beta   90.00
_cell.angle_gamma   90.00
#
_symmetry.space_group_name_H-M   'P 1'
#
loop_
_entity.id
_entity.type
_entity.pdbx_description
1 polymer ?
#
loop_
_entity_poly.entity_id
_entity_poly.type
_entity_poly.pdbx_seq_one_letter_code
_entity_poly.pdbx_strand_id
1 'polypeptide(L)'
;METGGGVGRPPLRAWLAAALTAVLWLPASARAGHELPFYPSFYPQEIKIDSIEPASAAPLVAKSAVQAYVGGDPFAGRKLPADMAPAESLGAFLVVTLNPAAPGFDTAERRCERARRIVGSLVPDPSWTLHAYPVTPYHADYLEHADLIPAVKASAGDTFRLRARGPLAERAAGKLRTADGAWDATVEEITLDELLAAQRTGLNGSLGPPWVKQGWYHAWLLHNGSVADPAARQVAAESYRRLISGAYDGPTEQAALERRLVRALTGGCERMEAGYMLRREVYSAEFSQGIENIVADSQTGFNSAAFIRTVKLKDFPWNGWLRVGIAGRPTAAWNPVGGFSDPAGRLLWAALGDPATFPAPYAADWVPNRVTATPGATAGAIPEDALKPDPGSGPAREVGKGKSAEAQTTYRVGASAFHDGTRMTAADAVYPVLLAARASAAKGRDWLGGVKVLRTETEVKKFADISFTFVTPVIDVYTTGALDPAERQAAQPWSPVPWTVLTLIEEAQARGWAAVTREEAARRRLPWLDLARDAKLKAQLAGLVDTYAAQNYIPPLLKKLVTADEAQHRWQSLRQFYQRRHHFLVTNGPYQLGKWSEASVTLEVFRDFTYPIGVGAFDRFALPLRAWIVRATAHGDHLEVQADVERAERFLRSYRLLREPMGTVGAEGDKPDIPLCRFVALSPDGEVARVGSSRDVQSGRLVVPLKGLAKPGPYTVLLALYVADNTVNPQITTVSYRPESAP
;
A
#
# COMPACT_ATOMS: atom_id res chain seq x y z
N MET A 1 28.34 -69.42 52.13
CA MET A 1 29.21 -69.32 50.97
C MET A 1 28.70 -68.22 50.07
N GLU A 2 29.46 -67.18 50.05
CA GLU A 2 29.25 -65.92 49.32
C GLU A 2 29.28 -66.08 47.83
N THR A 3 28.52 -65.32 47.12
CA THR A 3 28.90 -64.77 45.83
C THR A 3 28.24 -63.39 45.60
N GLY A 4 29.10 -62.39 45.65
CA GLY A 4 28.80 -61.03 45.38
C GLY A 4 28.62 -60.78 43.90
N GLY A 5 27.54 -60.05 43.53
CA GLY A 5 27.31 -59.55 42.20
C GLY A 5 27.64 -58.05 42.11
N GLY A 6 28.76 -57.73 41.47
CA GLY A 6 29.14 -56.35 41.20
C GLY A 6 28.33 -55.72 40.10
N VAL A 7 27.69 -54.58 40.38
CA VAL A 7 27.04 -53.74 39.40
C VAL A 7 28.08 -52.93 38.62
N GLY A 8 28.39 -53.35 37.41
CA GLY A 8 29.31 -52.62 36.52
C GLY A 8 28.69 -51.33 36.04
N ARG A 9 29.39 -50.20 36.25
CA ARG A 9 29.06 -48.90 35.66
C ARG A 9 29.28 -48.98 34.14
N PRO A 10 28.30 -48.53 33.30
CA PRO A 10 28.48 -48.52 31.87
C PRO A 10 29.58 -47.54 31.45
N PRO A 11 30.36 -47.83 30.40
CA PRO A 11 31.48 -47.02 29.98
C PRO A 11 31.00 -45.63 29.46
N LEU A 12 31.82 -44.60 29.77
CA LEU A 12 31.59 -43.18 29.43
C LEU A 12 31.17 -42.93 27.95
N ARG A 13 31.54 -43.84 27.04
CA ARG A 13 31.15 -43.83 25.64
C ARG A 13 29.65 -44.05 25.39
N ALA A 14 28.94 -44.75 26.25
CA ALA A 14 27.51 -44.99 26.13
C ALA A 14 26.71 -43.72 26.51
N TRP A 15 27.22 -42.92 27.44
CA TRP A 15 26.59 -41.63 27.80
C TRP A 15 26.83 -40.55 26.76
N LEU A 16 27.98 -40.54 26.09
CA LEU A 16 28.24 -39.62 24.97
C LEU A 16 27.40 -39.97 23.73
N ALA A 17 27.17 -41.25 23.44
CA ALA A 17 26.28 -41.65 22.34
C ALA A 17 24.80 -41.33 22.62
N ALA A 18 24.35 -41.51 23.89
CA ALA A 18 22.99 -41.15 24.29
C ALA A 18 22.76 -39.61 24.33
N ALA A 19 23.78 -38.83 24.71
CA ALA A 19 23.74 -37.38 24.66
C ALA A 19 23.78 -36.84 23.24
N LEU A 20 24.55 -37.45 22.32
CA LEU A 20 24.51 -37.06 20.88
C LEU A 20 23.19 -37.42 20.20
N THR A 21 22.57 -38.54 20.55
CA THR A 21 21.24 -38.89 20.02
C THR A 21 20.13 -38.01 20.62
N ALA A 22 20.24 -37.59 21.88
CA ALA A 22 19.29 -36.64 22.49
C ALA A 22 19.36 -35.21 21.87
N VAL A 23 20.56 -34.77 21.47
CA VAL A 23 20.76 -33.49 20.78
C VAL A 23 20.22 -33.52 19.35
N LEU A 24 20.16 -34.68 18.70
CA LEU A 24 19.54 -34.86 17.38
C LEU A 24 17.99 -34.93 17.45
N TRP A 25 17.40 -35.01 18.65
CA TRP A 25 15.96 -35.02 18.89
C TRP A 25 15.44 -33.76 19.58
N LEU A 26 16.22 -32.72 19.66
CA LEU A 26 15.64 -31.40 19.92
C LEU A 26 14.72 -31.07 18.73
N PRO A 27 13.42 -30.85 18.93
CA PRO A 27 12.58 -30.39 17.85
C PRO A 27 13.16 -29.05 17.40
N ALA A 28 13.88 -29.06 16.28
CA ALA A 28 13.99 -27.84 15.48
C ALA A 28 12.56 -27.35 15.40
N SER A 29 12.28 -26.15 15.92
CA SER A 29 10.96 -25.54 15.87
C SER A 29 10.40 -25.81 14.49
N ALA A 30 9.48 -26.79 14.40
CA ALA A 30 8.89 -27.19 13.15
C ALA A 30 8.06 -25.99 12.69
N ARG A 31 8.67 -25.13 11.88
CA ARG A 31 7.93 -24.15 11.10
C ARG A 31 7.03 -24.97 10.21
N ALA A 32 5.75 -24.90 10.51
CA ALA A 32 4.73 -25.61 9.76
C ALA A 32 4.70 -25.03 8.35
N GLY A 33 5.10 -25.81 7.37
CA GLY A 33 4.99 -25.46 5.97
C GLY A 33 5.98 -26.27 5.13
N HIS A 34 5.57 -26.61 3.93
CA HIS A 34 6.40 -27.24 2.90
C HIS A 34 7.35 -26.20 2.28
N GLU A 35 8.05 -25.44 3.11
CA GLU A 35 8.89 -24.33 2.70
C GLU A 35 10.29 -24.83 2.37
N LEU A 36 10.73 -24.54 1.17
CA LEU A 36 12.11 -24.77 0.79
C LEU A 36 12.95 -23.60 1.34
N PRO A 37 14.05 -23.86 2.06
CA PRO A 37 14.80 -22.82 2.78
C PRO A 37 15.46 -21.76 1.88
N PHE A 38 15.53 -21.99 0.59
CA PHE A 38 16.14 -21.13 -0.41
C PHE A 38 15.14 -20.65 -1.48
N TYR A 39 13.84 -20.91 -1.30
CA TYR A 39 12.78 -20.54 -2.22
C TYR A 39 11.89 -19.46 -1.61
N PRO A 40 11.34 -18.53 -2.39
CA PRO A 40 10.13 -17.81 -2.03
C PRO A 40 8.98 -18.81 -2.06
N SER A 41 8.80 -19.55 -0.98
CA SER A 41 8.14 -20.85 -0.95
C SER A 41 6.62 -20.78 -0.81
N PHE A 42 6.05 -19.59 -0.68
CA PHE A 42 4.62 -19.44 -0.48
C PHE A 42 3.83 -19.30 -1.77
N TYR A 43 4.49 -19.15 -2.91
CA TYR A 43 3.80 -18.89 -4.16
C TYR A 43 3.17 -20.14 -4.74
N PRO A 44 1.86 -20.11 -5.08
CA PRO A 44 1.26 -21.12 -5.93
C PRO A 44 2.01 -21.27 -7.26
N GLN A 45 1.96 -22.44 -7.87
CA GLN A 45 2.52 -22.68 -9.19
C GLN A 45 1.79 -21.88 -10.27
N GLU A 46 0.50 -21.71 -10.09
CA GLU A 46 -0.37 -20.99 -11.00
C GLU A 46 -1.44 -20.23 -10.23
N ILE A 47 -1.76 -19.03 -10.68
CA ILE A 47 -2.92 -18.27 -10.20
C ILE A 47 -3.86 -18.07 -11.38
N LYS A 48 -5.10 -18.53 -11.25
CA LYS A 48 -6.17 -18.26 -12.19
C LYS A 48 -7.12 -17.22 -11.62
N ILE A 49 -7.27 -16.10 -12.32
CA ILE A 49 -8.17 -15.00 -11.94
C ILE A 49 -9.34 -15.00 -12.91
N ASP A 50 -10.53 -15.30 -12.39
CA ASP A 50 -11.78 -15.39 -13.17
C ASP A 50 -12.69 -14.21 -12.82
N SER A 51 -13.19 -13.53 -13.83
CA SER A 51 -14.24 -12.49 -13.68
C SER A 51 -15.58 -13.20 -13.43
N ILE A 52 -16.09 -13.06 -12.21
CA ILE A 52 -17.30 -13.77 -11.75
C ILE A 52 -18.25 -12.76 -11.12
N GLU A 53 -19.49 -12.71 -11.59
CA GLU A 53 -20.52 -11.89 -10.96
C GLU A 53 -20.77 -12.33 -9.49
N PRO A 54 -20.97 -11.40 -8.54
CA PRO A 54 -21.10 -11.73 -7.12
C PRO A 54 -22.15 -12.81 -6.82
N ALA A 55 -23.30 -12.76 -7.49
CA ALA A 55 -24.37 -13.74 -7.30
C ALA A 55 -23.97 -15.16 -7.69
N SER A 56 -23.07 -15.29 -8.67
CA SER A 56 -22.54 -16.58 -9.15
C SER A 56 -21.33 -17.06 -8.37
N ALA A 57 -20.67 -16.18 -7.61
CA ALA A 57 -19.44 -16.50 -6.89
C ALA A 57 -19.70 -17.28 -5.60
N ALA A 58 -20.80 -17.01 -4.86
CA ALA A 58 -21.08 -17.63 -3.59
C ALA A 58 -21.02 -19.19 -3.60
N PRO A 59 -21.67 -19.91 -4.53
CA PRO A 59 -21.60 -21.37 -4.57
C PRO A 59 -20.20 -21.89 -4.96
N LEU A 60 -19.41 -21.12 -5.72
CA LEU A 60 -18.05 -21.51 -6.11
C LEU A 60 -17.08 -21.38 -4.94
N VAL A 61 -17.20 -20.28 -4.17
CA VAL A 61 -16.37 -20.05 -2.97
C VAL A 61 -16.76 -21.07 -1.88
N ALA A 62 -18.05 -21.31 -1.65
CA ALA A 62 -18.52 -22.29 -0.67
C ALA A 62 -18.07 -23.74 -0.94
N LYS A 63 -17.73 -24.09 -2.19
CA LYS A 63 -17.18 -25.38 -2.58
C LYS A 63 -15.66 -25.39 -2.76
N SER A 64 -14.98 -24.32 -2.38
CA SER A 64 -13.54 -24.09 -2.62
C SER A 64 -13.12 -24.25 -4.10
N ALA A 65 -14.08 -24.13 -5.04
CA ALA A 65 -13.77 -24.06 -6.46
C ALA A 65 -13.09 -22.73 -6.83
N VAL A 66 -13.29 -21.69 -6.00
CA VAL A 66 -12.59 -20.42 -5.96
C VAL A 66 -12.17 -20.20 -4.51
N GLN A 67 -10.89 -20.01 -4.26
CA GLN A 67 -10.37 -19.89 -2.89
C GLN A 67 -10.51 -18.48 -2.29
N ALA A 68 -10.56 -17.43 -3.11
CA ALA A 68 -10.80 -16.07 -2.67
C ALA A 68 -11.67 -15.31 -3.67
N TYR A 69 -12.48 -14.36 -3.17
CA TYR A 69 -13.27 -13.45 -4.01
C TYR A 69 -12.93 -12.00 -3.69
N VAL A 70 -12.48 -11.27 -4.71
CA VAL A 70 -11.93 -9.91 -4.65
C VAL A 70 -12.97 -8.90 -5.13
N GLY A 71 -13.09 -7.78 -4.42
CA GLY A 71 -13.91 -6.63 -4.83
C GLY A 71 -15.35 -6.67 -4.34
N GLY A 72 -15.73 -7.58 -3.43
CA GLY A 72 -17.05 -7.60 -2.82
C GLY A 72 -17.36 -8.84 -1.99
N ASP A 73 -18.56 -8.85 -1.41
CA ASP A 73 -19.09 -9.97 -0.62
C ASP A 73 -20.08 -10.81 -1.46
N PRO A 74 -19.68 -11.99 -1.94
CA PRO A 74 -20.59 -12.85 -2.72
C PRO A 74 -21.76 -13.38 -1.89
N PHE A 75 -21.69 -13.32 -0.56
CA PHE A 75 -22.78 -13.74 0.33
C PHE A 75 -23.73 -12.59 0.71
N ALA A 76 -23.45 -11.38 0.24
CA ALA A 76 -24.29 -10.18 0.48
C ALA A 76 -24.61 -9.95 1.96
N GLY A 77 -23.61 -10.03 2.84
CA GLY A 77 -23.73 -9.84 4.28
C GLY A 77 -24.38 -11.02 5.06
N ARG A 78 -24.79 -12.09 4.38
CA ARG A 78 -25.33 -13.29 5.04
C ARG A 78 -24.26 -13.98 5.88
N LYS A 79 -24.70 -14.84 6.82
CA LYS A 79 -23.80 -15.69 7.60
C LYS A 79 -22.95 -16.56 6.65
N LEU A 80 -21.63 -16.52 6.85
CA LEU A 80 -20.69 -17.33 6.07
C LEU A 80 -20.82 -18.82 6.44
N PRO A 81 -20.58 -19.73 5.48
CA PRO A 81 -20.30 -21.13 5.77
C PRO A 81 -19.14 -21.27 6.76
N ALA A 82 -19.09 -22.40 7.50
CA ALA A 82 -18.10 -22.61 8.56
C ALA A 82 -16.64 -22.56 8.09
N ASP A 83 -16.41 -22.99 6.85
CA ASP A 83 -15.06 -23.05 6.25
C ASP A 83 -14.67 -21.78 5.47
N MET A 84 -15.44 -20.69 5.65
CA MET A 84 -15.17 -19.39 5.03
C MET A 84 -14.84 -18.36 6.09
N ALA A 85 -13.90 -17.46 5.74
CA ALA A 85 -13.55 -16.33 6.59
C ALA A 85 -13.63 -15.01 5.81
N PRO A 86 -13.99 -13.91 6.48
CA PRO A 86 -14.02 -12.60 5.87
C PRO A 86 -12.69 -11.86 6.06
N ALA A 87 -12.41 -10.93 5.14
CA ALA A 87 -11.48 -9.83 5.35
C ALA A 87 -12.22 -8.52 5.08
N GLU A 88 -11.94 -7.50 5.88
CA GLU A 88 -12.63 -6.21 5.82
C GLU A 88 -11.65 -5.09 5.51
N SER A 89 -12.08 -4.16 4.65
CA SER A 89 -11.37 -2.95 4.29
C SER A 89 -12.35 -1.79 4.15
N LEU A 90 -11.88 -0.55 4.18
CA LEU A 90 -12.72 0.61 3.87
C LEU A 90 -13.25 0.49 2.44
N GLY A 91 -14.56 0.50 2.27
CA GLY A 91 -15.20 0.23 0.98
C GLY A 91 -15.80 1.46 0.30
N ALA A 92 -16.53 2.28 1.04
CA ALA A 92 -17.21 3.45 0.51
C ALA A 92 -17.50 4.47 1.61
N PHE A 93 -17.73 5.71 1.19
CA PHE A 93 -18.34 6.75 2.00
C PHE A 93 -19.79 6.95 1.60
N LEU A 94 -20.63 7.23 2.59
CA LEU A 94 -21.98 7.73 2.38
C LEU A 94 -21.97 9.23 2.66
N VAL A 95 -22.24 10.04 1.65
CA VAL A 95 -22.03 11.50 1.70
C VAL A 95 -23.31 12.23 1.38
N VAL A 96 -23.64 13.23 2.19
CA VAL A 96 -24.76 14.14 2.00
C VAL A 96 -24.25 15.46 1.42
N THR A 97 -24.71 15.83 0.23
CA THR A 97 -24.44 17.13 -0.42
C THR A 97 -25.71 17.97 -0.41
N LEU A 98 -25.67 19.13 0.22
CA LEU A 98 -26.80 20.02 0.34
C LEU A 98 -27.09 20.71 -1.01
N ASN A 99 -28.40 20.92 -1.31
CA ASN A 99 -28.78 21.71 -2.48
C ASN A 99 -28.69 23.21 -2.18
N PRO A 100 -27.75 23.96 -2.81
CA PRO A 100 -27.54 25.36 -2.51
C PRO A 100 -28.75 26.24 -2.84
N ALA A 101 -29.68 25.77 -3.69
CA ALA A 101 -30.91 26.48 -4.06
C ALA A 101 -32.06 26.20 -3.11
N ALA A 102 -31.95 25.25 -2.18
CA ALA A 102 -33.00 24.96 -1.22
C ALA A 102 -33.05 26.02 -0.10
N PRO A 103 -34.25 26.39 0.39
CA PRO A 103 -34.39 27.41 1.41
C PRO A 103 -33.77 26.96 2.76
N GLY A 104 -33.13 27.88 3.49
CA GLY A 104 -32.57 27.65 4.83
C GLY A 104 -31.14 27.05 4.83
N PHE A 105 -30.40 27.21 3.72
CA PHE A 105 -28.97 26.86 3.61
C PHE A 105 -28.06 28.07 3.38
N ASP A 106 -28.51 29.25 3.76
CA ASP A 106 -27.88 30.54 3.52
C ASP A 106 -26.64 30.79 4.37
N THR A 107 -26.61 30.30 5.63
CA THR A 107 -25.43 30.40 6.51
C THR A 107 -24.78 29.07 6.82
N ALA A 108 -23.52 29.06 7.19
CA ALA A 108 -22.80 27.85 7.56
C ALA A 108 -23.45 27.13 8.75
N GLU A 109 -23.89 27.87 9.77
CA GLU A 109 -24.53 27.32 10.98
C GLU A 109 -25.83 26.58 10.61
N ARG A 110 -26.67 27.18 9.76
CA ARG A 110 -27.92 26.56 9.29
C ARG A 110 -27.64 25.36 8.41
N ARG A 111 -26.64 25.45 7.53
CA ARG A 111 -26.22 24.30 6.72
C ARG A 111 -25.77 23.14 7.62
N CYS A 112 -24.89 23.40 8.60
CA CYS A 112 -24.37 22.37 9.49
C CYS A 112 -25.48 21.75 10.36
N GLU A 113 -26.43 22.54 10.86
CA GLU A 113 -27.58 22.02 11.61
C GLU A 113 -28.42 21.09 10.73
N ARG A 114 -28.80 21.57 9.51
CA ARG A 114 -29.61 20.77 8.60
C ARG A 114 -28.91 19.53 8.09
N ALA A 115 -27.62 19.61 7.76
CA ALA A 115 -26.84 18.46 7.36
C ALA A 115 -26.82 17.38 8.44
N ARG A 116 -26.59 17.77 9.71
CA ARG A 116 -26.65 16.82 10.85
C ARG A 116 -28.06 16.20 11.03
N ARG A 117 -29.11 16.99 10.83
CA ARG A 117 -30.50 16.47 10.90
C ARG A 117 -30.79 15.51 9.76
N ILE A 118 -30.34 15.82 8.53
CA ILE A 118 -30.47 14.91 7.38
C ILE A 118 -29.73 13.61 7.68
N VAL A 119 -28.47 13.68 8.12
CA VAL A 119 -27.67 12.48 8.49
C VAL A 119 -28.37 11.67 9.60
N GLY A 120 -28.92 12.35 10.61
CA GLY A 120 -29.65 11.69 11.71
C GLY A 120 -31.00 11.08 11.27
N SER A 121 -31.55 11.47 10.12
CA SER A 121 -32.80 10.93 9.57
C SER A 121 -32.63 9.76 8.61
N LEU A 122 -31.38 9.45 8.21
CA LEU A 122 -31.10 8.32 7.34
C LEU A 122 -31.42 6.98 8.05
N VAL A 123 -31.85 6.01 7.26
CA VAL A 123 -32.23 4.69 7.78
C VAL A 123 -30.96 3.95 8.22
N PRO A 124 -30.85 3.53 9.50
CA PRO A 124 -29.76 2.67 9.96
C PRO A 124 -29.80 1.32 9.22
N ASP A 125 -28.63 0.87 8.77
CA ASP A 125 -28.47 -0.40 8.06
C ASP A 125 -27.14 -1.03 8.51
N PRO A 126 -27.08 -2.35 8.81
CA PRO A 126 -25.84 -3.00 9.22
C PRO A 126 -24.69 -2.93 8.21
N SER A 127 -24.96 -2.56 6.95
CA SER A 127 -23.95 -2.46 5.92
C SER A 127 -23.12 -1.18 6.00
N TRP A 128 -23.49 -0.19 6.83
CA TRP A 128 -22.71 1.03 7.01
C TRP A 128 -22.71 1.50 8.48
N THR A 129 -21.68 2.25 8.83
CA THR A 129 -21.49 2.82 10.16
C THR A 129 -21.70 4.33 10.13
N LEU A 130 -22.60 4.83 10.99
CA LEU A 130 -22.81 6.27 11.17
C LEU A 130 -21.52 6.93 11.68
N HIS A 131 -20.99 7.87 10.92
CA HIS A 131 -19.74 8.56 11.21
C HIS A 131 -19.66 9.87 10.43
N ALA A 132 -20.06 10.97 11.05
CA ALA A 132 -20.23 12.27 10.36
C ALA A 132 -18.91 13.03 10.18
N TYR A 133 -17.85 12.35 9.78
CA TYR A 133 -16.52 12.92 9.62
C TYR A 133 -15.71 12.15 8.56
N PRO A 134 -14.88 12.82 7.73
CA PRO A 134 -14.16 12.14 6.64
C PRO A 134 -13.04 11.22 7.11
N VAL A 135 -12.46 11.46 8.31
CA VAL A 135 -11.40 10.62 8.86
C VAL A 135 -12.03 9.50 9.69
N THR A 136 -11.95 8.27 9.20
CA THR A 136 -12.56 7.08 9.80
C THR A 136 -11.53 6.25 10.59
N PRO A 137 -11.93 5.30 11.44
CA PRO A 137 -11.01 4.38 12.13
C PRO A 137 -10.12 3.53 11.21
N TYR A 138 -10.38 3.51 9.91
CA TYR A 138 -9.56 2.83 8.89
C TYR A 138 -8.47 3.71 8.27
N HIS A 139 -8.31 4.94 8.75
CA HIS A 139 -7.26 5.84 8.34
C HIS A 139 -6.12 5.91 9.36
N ALA A 140 -4.90 6.06 8.88
CA ALA A 140 -3.71 6.04 9.70
C ALA A 140 -3.56 7.28 10.62
N ASP A 141 -4.23 8.38 10.28
CA ASP A 141 -4.29 9.66 11.01
C ASP A 141 -5.56 9.80 11.88
N TYR A 142 -6.27 8.68 12.16
CA TYR A 142 -7.51 8.72 12.94
C TYR A 142 -7.31 9.30 14.36
N LEU A 143 -6.19 8.98 15.00
CA LEU A 143 -5.86 9.50 16.35
C LEU A 143 -5.83 11.03 16.38
N GLU A 144 -5.26 11.64 15.34
CA GLU A 144 -5.08 13.08 15.21
C GLU A 144 -6.41 13.84 15.05
N HIS A 145 -7.50 13.12 14.76
CA HIS A 145 -8.83 13.66 14.47
C HIS A 145 -9.94 13.18 15.39
N ALA A 146 -9.69 12.24 16.28
CA ALA A 146 -10.71 11.52 17.03
C ALA A 146 -11.62 12.43 17.91
N ASP A 147 -11.10 13.55 18.39
CA ASP A 147 -11.85 14.55 19.17
C ASP A 147 -12.74 15.46 18.31
N LEU A 148 -12.54 15.49 17.01
CA LEU A 148 -13.26 16.37 16.06
C LEU A 148 -14.53 15.71 15.49
N ILE A 149 -14.78 14.46 15.78
CA ILE A 149 -15.92 13.72 15.24
C ILE A 149 -17.22 14.22 15.87
N PRO A 150 -18.13 14.84 15.09
CA PRO A 150 -19.35 15.37 15.65
C PRO A 150 -20.32 14.26 16.04
N ALA A 151 -20.93 14.41 17.20
CA ALA A 151 -22.02 13.54 17.61
C ALA A 151 -23.27 13.87 16.79
N VAL A 152 -23.81 12.86 16.09
CA VAL A 152 -25.09 12.96 15.39
C VAL A 152 -26.13 12.16 16.14
N LYS A 153 -27.25 12.80 16.49
CA LYS A 153 -28.39 12.13 17.12
C LYS A 153 -29.38 11.68 16.05
N ALA A 154 -29.94 10.51 16.24
CA ALA A 154 -31.06 10.06 15.40
C ALA A 154 -32.20 11.10 15.47
N SER A 155 -32.70 11.52 14.30
CA SER A 155 -33.78 12.49 14.16
C SER A 155 -34.99 11.76 13.57
N ALA A 156 -36.10 11.70 14.29
CA ALA A 156 -37.34 11.12 13.81
C ALA A 156 -38.34 12.24 13.49
N GLY A 157 -39.03 12.14 12.36
CA GLY A 157 -40.12 13.07 11.99
C GLY A 157 -39.74 14.20 11.03
N ASP A 158 -38.50 14.29 10.59
CA ASP A 158 -38.09 15.23 9.55
C ASP A 158 -38.56 14.78 8.16
N THR A 159 -39.05 15.71 7.35
CA THR A 159 -39.59 15.45 6.02
C THR A 159 -38.67 16.02 4.93
N PHE A 160 -37.42 15.57 4.92
CA PHE A 160 -36.47 15.95 3.86
C PHE A 160 -36.79 15.21 2.55
N ARG A 161 -36.47 15.85 1.43
CA ARG A 161 -36.55 15.26 0.10
C ARG A 161 -35.14 14.98 -0.40
N LEU A 162 -34.77 13.71 -0.47
CA LEU A 162 -33.43 13.29 -0.76
C LEU A 162 -33.33 12.66 -2.14
N ARG A 163 -32.39 13.09 -2.94
CA ARG A 163 -31.90 12.32 -4.10
C ARG A 163 -30.89 11.32 -3.62
N ALA A 164 -30.90 10.11 -4.19
CA ALA A 164 -29.96 9.07 -3.82
C ALA A 164 -29.21 8.58 -5.06
N ARG A 165 -27.89 8.34 -4.91
CA ARG A 165 -27.01 7.77 -5.93
C ARG A 165 -26.22 6.62 -5.36
N GLY A 166 -26.43 5.45 -5.90
CA GLY A 166 -25.83 4.19 -5.47
C GLY A 166 -26.71 3.37 -4.52
N PRO A 167 -26.54 2.04 -4.53
CA PRO A 167 -27.43 1.12 -3.81
C PRO A 167 -27.48 1.36 -2.29
N LEU A 168 -26.35 1.70 -1.67
CA LEU A 168 -26.28 2.02 -0.25
C LEU A 168 -27.05 3.33 0.05
N ALA A 169 -26.83 4.35 -0.76
CA ALA A 169 -27.49 5.65 -0.60
C ALA A 169 -29.03 5.52 -0.75
N GLU A 170 -29.49 4.67 -1.67
CA GLU A 170 -30.92 4.41 -1.85
C GLU A 170 -31.54 3.74 -0.63
N ARG A 171 -30.87 2.76 -0.02
CA ARG A 171 -31.32 2.13 1.22
C ARG A 171 -31.31 3.12 2.38
N ALA A 172 -30.23 3.89 2.54
CA ALA A 172 -30.09 4.87 3.60
C ALA A 172 -31.13 6.01 3.51
N ALA A 173 -31.44 6.50 2.32
CA ALA A 173 -32.48 7.51 2.12
C ALA A 173 -33.89 6.98 2.36
N GLY A 174 -34.15 5.70 2.08
CA GLY A 174 -35.41 5.02 2.39
C GLY A 174 -36.64 5.79 1.88
N LYS A 175 -37.58 6.09 2.75
CA LYS A 175 -38.83 6.81 2.44
C LYS A 175 -38.61 8.32 2.14
N LEU A 176 -37.46 8.89 2.48
CA LEU A 176 -37.11 10.28 2.20
C LEU A 176 -36.68 10.49 0.76
N ARG A 177 -36.50 9.42 0.00
CA ARG A 177 -36.07 9.46 -1.40
C ARG A 177 -37.15 10.11 -2.29
N THR A 178 -36.72 11.05 -3.11
CA THR A 178 -37.55 11.66 -4.19
C THR A 178 -36.93 11.37 -5.55
N ALA A 179 -37.77 11.05 -6.53
CA ALA A 179 -37.31 10.83 -7.90
C ALA A 179 -37.28 12.16 -8.68
N ASP A 180 -38.31 12.99 -8.52
CA ASP A 180 -38.55 14.20 -9.30
C ASP A 180 -38.91 15.41 -8.43
N GLY A 181 -38.70 16.61 -8.96
CA GLY A 181 -39.10 17.86 -8.33
C GLY A 181 -38.02 18.47 -7.42
N ALA A 182 -38.48 19.29 -6.47
CA ALA A 182 -37.60 19.99 -5.53
C ALA A 182 -36.96 19.01 -4.53
N TRP A 183 -35.67 19.20 -4.25
CA TRP A 183 -34.88 18.35 -3.35
C TRP A 183 -34.06 19.21 -2.39
N ASP A 184 -33.76 18.66 -1.23
CA ASP A 184 -33.05 19.37 -0.17
C ASP A 184 -31.57 18.96 -0.13
N ALA A 185 -31.27 17.68 -0.36
CA ALA A 185 -29.90 17.17 -0.43
C ALA A 185 -29.80 15.92 -1.34
N THR A 186 -28.59 15.65 -1.79
CA THR A 186 -28.25 14.39 -2.46
C THR A 186 -27.46 13.52 -1.48
N VAL A 187 -27.85 12.26 -1.33
CA VAL A 187 -27.09 11.22 -0.63
C VAL A 187 -26.38 10.39 -1.68
N GLU A 188 -25.07 10.28 -1.57
CA GLU A 188 -24.22 9.58 -2.55
C GLU A 188 -23.39 8.49 -1.87
N GLU A 189 -23.38 7.31 -2.47
CA GLU A 189 -22.39 6.28 -2.19
C GLU A 189 -21.18 6.57 -3.08
N ILE A 190 -20.02 6.83 -2.46
CA ILE A 190 -18.78 7.05 -3.16
C ILE A 190 -17.84 5.92 -2.77
N THR A 191 -17.62 5.00 -3.70
CA THR A 191 -16.71 3.88 -3.46
C THR A 191 -15.26 4.38 -3.37
N LEU A 192 -14.45 3.66 -2.61
CA LEU A 192 -13.02 4.01 -2.49
C LEU A 192 -12.30 3.87 -3.84
N ASP A 193 -12.71 2.92 -4.67
CA ASP A 193 -12.19 2.76 -6.02
C ASP A 193 -12.49 3.98 -6.91
N GLU A 194 -13.67 4.59 -6.79
CA GLU A 194 -14.02 5.85 -7.48
C GLU A 194 -13.25 7.03 -6.90
N LEU A 195 -13.19 7.15 -5.58
CA LEU A 195 -12.50 8.25 -4.89
C LEU A 195 -11.02 8.29 -5.26
N LEU A 196 -10.38 7.11 -5.36
CA LEU A 196 -8.96 6.96 -5.67
C LEU A 196 -8.68 6.70 -7.18
N ALA A 197 -9.68 6.78 -8.05
CA ALA A 197 -9.53 6.47 -9.47
C ALA A 197 -8.47 7.34 -10.19
N ALA A 198 -8.28 8.58 -9.74
CA ALA A 198 -7.25 9.48 -10.26
C ALA A 198 -5.83 9.13 -9.78
N GLN A 199 -5.69 8.29 -8.74
CA GLN A 199 -4.42 7.80 -8.25
C GLN A 199 -3.92 6.69 -9.17
N ARG A 200 -2.89 7.00 -9.96
CA ARG A 200 -2.34 6.06 -10.93
C ARG A 200 -1.30 5.18 -10.26
N THR A 201 -1.33 3.90 -10.61
CA THR A 201 -0.15 3.06 -10.44
C THR A 201 0.93 3.61 -11.36
N GLY A 202 1.95 4.24 -10.82
CA GLY A 202 3.12 4.58 -11.62
C GLY A 202 3.90 3.32 -12.02
N LEU A 203 4.96 3.51 -12.78
CA LEU A 203 5.86 2.42 -13.19
C LEU A 203 6.35 1.57 -12.00
N ASN A 204 6.49 2.17 -10.82
CA ASN A 204 6.91 1.49 -9.59
C ASN A 204 5.81 0.63 -8.94
N GLY A 205 4.61 0.57 -9.50
CA GLY A 205 3.54 -0.33 -9.06
C GLY A 205 2.80 0.06 -7.79
N SER A 206 3.12 1.20 -7.17
CA SER A 206 2.45 1.67 -5.97
C SER A 206 1.20 2.50 -6.29
N LEU A 207 0.16 2.34 -5.49
CA LEU A 207 -1.08 3.13 -5.56
C LEU A 207 -0.88 4.55 -5.00
N GLY A 208 0.14 5.27 -5.47
CA GLY A 208 0.42 6.61 -4.98
C GLY A 208 1.23 6.64 -3.67
N PRO A 209 1.38 7.83 -3.09
CA PRO A 209 2.18 8.05 -1.88
C PRO A 209 1.52 7.45 -0.62
N PRO A 210 2.25 7.29 0.50
CA PRO A 210 1.70 6.73 1.74
C PRO A 210 0.45 7.43 2.25
N TRP A 211 0.35 8.76 2.09
CA TRP A 211 -0.81 9.53 2.57
C TRP A 211 -2.13 9.21 1.86
N VAL A 212 -2.13 8.43 0.78
CA VAL A 212 -3.37 7.90 0.18
C VAL A 212 -4.22 7.14 1.20
N LYS A 213 -3.59 6.63 2.27
CA LYS A 213 -4.28 5.96 3.38
C LYS A 213 -4.60 6.87 4.56
N GLN A 214 -4.39 8.18 4.43
CA GLN A 214 -4.72 9.16 5.46
C GLN A 214 -6.07 9.82 5.18
N GLY A 215 -6.84 10.07 6.22
CA GLY A 215 -8.18 10.62 6.13
C GLY A 215 -8.22 12.07 5.66
N TRP A 216 -7.20 12.89 5.98
CA TRP A 216 -7.09 14.25 5.47
C TRP A 216 -7.05 14.30 3.92
N TYR A 217 -6.41 13.27 3.31
CA TYR A 217 -6.35 13.17 1.86
C TYR A 217 -7.71 12.77 1.26
N HIS A 218 -8.42 11.83 1.90
CA HIS A 218 -9.79 11.50 1.52
C HIS A 218 -10.72 12.70 1.69
N ALA A 219 -10.59 13.45 2.78
CA ALA A 219 -11.33 14.69 2.99
C ALA A 219 -11.09 15.70 1.83
N TRP A 220 -9.83 15.87 1.40
CA TRP A 220 -9.53 16.69 0.24
C TRP A 220 -10.26 16.20 -1.02
N LEU A 221 -10.19 14.91 -1.33
CA LEU A 221 -10.85 14.36 -2.52
C LEU A 221 -12.37 14.49 -2.46
N LEU A 222 -12.98 14.33 -1.29
CA LEU A 222 -14.41 14.43 -1.08
C LEU A 222 -14.92 15.88 -1.16
N HIS A 223 -14.19 16.88 -0.68
CA HIS A 223 -14.71 18.22 -0.39
C HIS A 223 -14.13 19.36 -1.22
N ASN A 224 -12.91 19.25 -1.81
CA ASN A 224 -12.23 20.38 -2.42
C ASN A 224 -13.05 21.17 -3.45
N GLY A 225 -13.95 20.49 -4.15
CA GLY A 225 -14.85 21.09 -5.14
C GLY A 225 -16.14 21.70 -4.58
N SER A 226 -16.44 21.51 -3.28
CA SER A 226 -17.72 21.93 -2.68
C SER A 226 -17.59 23.10 -1.71
N VAL A 227 -16.39 23.48 -1.28
CA VAL A 227 -16.18 24.59 -0.34
C VAL A 227 -16.61 25.93 -0.96
N ALA A 228 -17.66 26.54 -0.45
CA ALA A 228 -18.21 27.80 -0.98
C ALA A 228 -17.39 29.03 -0.54
N ASP A 229 -16.93 29.07 0.73
CA ASP A 229 -16.16 30.20 1.27
C ASP A 229 -14.77 30.30 0.60
N PRO A 230 -14.43 31.44 -0.04
CA PRO A 230 -13.13 31.64 -0.67
C PRO A 230 -11.95 31.59 0.32
N ALA A 231 -12.13 32.09 1.56
CA ALA A 231 -11.08 32.09 2.57
C ALA A 231 -10.78 30.66 3.06
N ALA A 232 -11.82 29.88 3.35
CA ALA A 232 -11.66 28.47 3.69
C ALA A 232 -11.01 27.68 2.55
N ARG A 233 -11.37 27.95 1.31
CA ARG A 233 -10.78 27.33 0.12
C ARG A 233 -9.29 27.62 -0.01
N GLN A 234 -8.87 28.86 0.27
CA GLN A 234 -7.46 29.25 0.27
C GLN A 234 -6.68 28.53 1.37
N VAL A 235 -7.22 28.48 2.60
CA VAL A 235 -6.62 27.76 3.73
C VAL A 235 -6.47 26.29 3.44
N ALA A 236 -7.50 25.66 2.85
CA ALA A 236 -7.47 24.27 2.45
C ALA A 236 -6.39 24.00 1.38
N ALA A 237 -6.34 24.82 0.32
CA ALA A 237 -5.36 24.67 -0.74
C ALA A 237 -3.92 24.85 -0.26
N GLU A 238 -3.67 25.81 0.66
CA GLU A 238 -2.35 26.03 1.25
C GLU A 238 -1.93 24.85 2.14
N SER A 239 -2.81 24.41 3.05
CA SER A 239 -2.53 23.26 3.92
C SER A 239 -2.28 21.98 3.11
N TYR A 240 -3.12 21.72 2.10
CA TYR A 240 -2.94 20.59 1.17
C TYR A 240 -1.58 20.64 0.47
N ARG A 241 -1.19 21.79 -0.08
CA ARG A 241 0.09 21.93 -0.78
C ARG A 241 1.28 21.66 0.15
N ARG A 242 1.23 22.15 1.39
CA ARG A 242 2.28 21.88 2.38
C ARG A 242 2.35 20.40 2.77
N LEU A 243 1.20 19.75 2.97
CA LEU A 243 1.15 18.31 3.29
C LEU A 243 1.72 17.45 2.18
N ILE A 244 1.31 17.67 0.92
CA ILE A 244 1.81 16.84 -0.20
C ILE A 244 3.28 17.07 -0.51
N SER A 245 3.80 18.28 -0.28
CA SER A 245 5.23 18.60 -0.49
C SER A 245 6.12 18.21 0.69
N GLY A 246 5.52 17.90 1.87
CA GLY A 246 6.29 17.66 3.10
C GLY A 246 6.89 18.92 3.70
N ALA A 247 6.34 20.11 3.38
CA ALA A 247 6.82 21.41 3.87
C ALA A 247 6.29 21.71 5.29
N TYR A 248 6.74 20.92 6.27
CA TYR A 248 6.40 21.06 7.68
C TYR A 248 7.51 20.50 8.59
N ASP A 249 7.60 21.05 9.80
CA ASP A 249 8.61 20.70 10.80
C ASP A 249 8.08 19.63 11.79
N GLY A 250 8.18 18.37 11.38
CA GLY A 250 7.86 17.24 12.25
C GLY A 250 6.38 16.95 12.44
N PRO A 251 6.06 15.92 13.28
CA PRO A 251 4.71 15.37 13.38
C PRO A 251 3.69 16.31 14.02
N THR A 252 4.13 17.24 14.87
CA THR A 252 3.22 18.19 15.53
C THR A 252 2.65 19.19 14.52
N GLU A 253 3.50 19.77 13.67
CA GLU A 253 3.05 20.70 12.65
C GLU A 253 2.25 19.97 11.55
N GLN A 254 2.66 18.76 11.20
CA GLN A 254 1.90 17.92 10.27
C GLN A 254 0.46 17.73 10.76
N ALA A 255 0.25 17.26 11.99
CA ALA A 255 -1.08 17.06 12.55
C ALA A 255 -1.89 18.36 12.64
N ALA A 256 -1.25 19.49 12.96
CA ALA A 256 -1.91 20.79 12.95
C ALA A 256 -2.37 21.21 11.55
N LEU A 257 -1.57 20.92 10.50
CA LEU A 257 -1.93 21.17 9.10
C LEU A 257 -3.08 20.26 8.64
N GLU A 258 -3.03 18.97 8.99
CA GLU A 258 -4.09 18.00 8.68
C GLU A 258 -5.43 18.44 9.26
N ARG A 259 -5.47 18.77 10.54
CA ARG A 259 -6.68 19.27 11.24
C ARG A 259 -7.18 20.59 10.63
N ARG A 260 -6.26 21.53 10.30
CA ARG A 260 -6.60 22.80 9.63
C ARG A 260 -7.22 22.57 8.26
N LEU A 261 -6.64 21.67 7.47
CA LEU A 261 -7.16 21.28 6.17
C LEU A 261 -8.59 20.74 6.29
N VAL A 262 -8.79 19.73 7.14
CA VAL A 262 -10.10 19.07 7.28
C VAL A 262 -11.15 20.05 7.82
N ARG A 263 -10.81 20.87 8.82
CA ARG A 263 -11.70 21.93 9.32
C ARG A 263 -12.11 22.92 8.22
N ALA A 264 -11.16 23.36 7.38
CA ALA A 264 -11.45 24.27 6.28
C ALA A 264 -12.34 23.65 5.21
N LEU A 265 -12.18 22.35 4.96
CA LEU A 265 -12.98 21.62 3.98
C LEU A 265 -14.42 21.34 4.46
N THR A 266 -14.61 21.07 5.75
CA THR A 266 -15.90 20.60 6.31
C THR A 266 -16.68 21.70 7.03
N GLY A 267 -16.05 22.82 7.38
CA GLY A 267 -16.64 23.87 8.22
C GLY A 267 -17.86 24.57 7.62
N GLY A 268 -17.98 24.61 6.30
CA GLY A 268 -19.15 25.19 5.61
C GLY A 268 -20.35 24.25 5.53
N CYS A 269 -20.15 22.97 5.75
CA CYS A 269 -21.16 21.89 5.69
C CYS A 269 -21.96 21.86 4.38
N GLU A 270 -21.41 22.35 3.27
CA GLU A 270 -21.98 22.15 1.94
C GLU A 270 -22.10 20.67 1.61
N ARG A 271 -21.15 19.91 2.16
CA ARG A 271 -21.06 18.45 2.09
C ARG A 271 -20.69 17.90 3.46
N MET A 272 -21.28 16.76 3.83
CA MET A 272 -21.03 16.08 5.10
C MET A 272 -21.07 14.57 4.91
N GLU A 273 -20.15 13.85 5.49
CA GLU A 273 -20.25 12.40 5.58
C GLU A 273 -21.40 12.02 6.48
N ALA A 274 -22.20 11.04 6.04
CA ALA A 274 -23.13 10.35 6.92
C ALA A 274 -22.46 9.16 7.61
N GLY A 275 -21.53 8.53 6.91
CA GLY A 275 -20.80 7.39 7.44
C GLY A 275 -19.95 6.70 6.39
N TYR A 276 -19.50 5.50 6.73
CA TYR A 276 -18.69 4.67 5.84
C TYR A 276 -19.20 3.23 5.82
N MET A 277 -18.91 2.54 4.73
CA MET A 277 -19.16 1.12 4.54
C MET A 277 -17.84 0.36 4.53
N LEU A 278 -17.81 -0.80 5.15
CA LEU A 278 -16.70 -1.75 5.01
C LEU A 278 -16.97 -2.67 3.83
N ARG A 279 -16.00 -2.78 2.94
CA ARG A 279 -15.98 -3.82 1.93
C ARG A 279 -15.56 -5.11 2.60
N ARG A 280 -16.41 -6.12 2.47
CA ARG A 280 -16.16 -7.47 2.96
C ARG A 280 -15.80 -8.35 1.78
N GLU A 281 -14.64 -8.97 1.83
CA GLU A 281 -14.16 -9.96 0.89
C GLU A 281 -14.07 -11.32 1.61
N VAL A 282 -14.17 -12.43 0.87
CA VAL A 282 -14.30 -13.75 1.48
C VAL A 282 -13.30 -14.72 0.88
N TYR A 283 -12.72 -15.57 1.74
CA TYR A 283 -11.81 -16.62 1.32
C TYR A 283 -12.12 -17.95 1.99
N SER A 284 -11.68 -19.05 1.36
CA SER A 284 -11.77 -20.39 1.91
C SER A 284 -10.71 -20.59 3.00
N ALA A 285 -11.18 -20.79 4.23
CA ALA A 285 -10.38 -21.18 5.38
C ALA A 285 -10.39 -22.71 5.62
N GLU A 286 -10.93 -23.48 4.69
CA GLU A 286 -11.03 -24.94 4.75
C GLU A 286 -9.65 -25.57 5.06
N PHE A 287 -9.67 -26.70 5.77
CA PHE A 287 -8.47 -27.28 6.38
C PHE A 287 -7.40 -27.73 5.37
N SER A 288 -7.81 -28.29 4.23
CA SER A 288 -6.86 -28.81 3.24
C SER A 288 -6.81 -27.98 1.95
N GLN A 289 -7.95 -27.64 1.36
CA GLN A 289 -8.04 -26.91 0.08
C GLN A 289 -8.14 -25.38 0.26
N GLY A 290 -8.18 -24.93 1.51
CA GLY A 290 -8.21 -23.51 1.83
C GLY A 290 -6.87 -22.81 1.63
N ILE A 291 -6.89 -21.51 1.85
CA ILE A 291 -5.71 -20.65 1.78
C ILE A 291 -5.35 -20.11 3.14
N GLU A 292 -4.09 -19.75 3.30
CA GLU A 292 -3.54 -19.15 4.51
C GLU A 292 -2.54 -18.03 4.17
N ASN A 293 -1.99 -17.40 5.18
CA ASN A 293 -1.12 -16.24 5.06
C ASN A 293 -1.83 -15.07 4.36
N ILE A 294 -3.04 -14.75 4.84
CA ILE A 294 -3.93 -13.78 4.21
C ILE A 294 -3.57 -12.39 4.71
N VAL A 295 -3.05 -11.57 3.82
CA VAL A 295 -2.78 -10.14 4.06
C VAL A 295 -3.81 -9.32 3.32
N ALA A 296 -4.78 -8.74 4.02
CA ALA A 296 -5.74 -7.81 3.47
C ALA A 296 -5.28 -6.37 3.73
N ASP A 297 -5.28 -5.54 2.72
CA ASP A 297 -4.97 -4.12 2.86
C ASP A 297 -6.18 -3.36 3.43
N SER A 298 -5.97 -2.43 4.35
CA SER A 298 -7.05 -1.70 5.06
C SER A 298 -7.99 -0.91 4.13
N GLN A 299 -7.57 -0.62 2.90
CA GLN A 299 -8.35 0.16 1.93
C GLN A 299 -8.61 -0.60 0.62
N THR A 300 -7.67 -1.41 0.16
CA THR A 300 -7.82 -2.15 -1.10
C THR A 300 -8.16 -3.64 -0.90
N GLY A 301 -8.18 -4.13 0.34
CA GLY A 301 -8.53 -5.51 0.66
C GLY A 301 -7.58 -6.50 0.01
N PHE A 302 -8.14 -7.52 -0.66
CA PHE A 302 -7.36 -8.50 -1.42
C PHE A 302 -6.81 -7.95 -2.74
N ASN A 303 -7.28 -6.79 -3.19
CA ASN A 303 -6.73 -6.14 -4.38
C ASN A 303 -5.42 -5.42 -4.06
N SER A 304 -4.44 -6.15 -3.55
CA SER A 304 -3.17 -5.61 -3.07
C SER A 304 -1.99 -6.49 -3.45
N ALA A 305 -0.82 -5.85 -3.57
CA ALA A 305 0.44 -6.56 -3.81
C ALA A 305 0.80 -7.48 -2.63
N ALA A 306 0.44 -7.10 -1.42
CA ALA A 306 0.69 -7.91 -0.24
C ALA A 306 -0.11 -9.22 -0.27
N PHE A 307 -1.41 -9.19 -0.61
CA PHE A 307 -2.22 -10.40 -0.73
C PHE A 307 -1.69 -11.34 -1.82
N ILE A 308 -1.62 -10.87 -3.06
CA ILE A 308 -1.34 -11.75 -4.21
C ILE A 308 0.05 -12.39 -4.15
N ARG A 309 0.98 -11.81 -3.38
CA ARG A 309 2.35 -12.28 -3.24
C ARG A 309 2.59 -13.15 -2.02
N THR A 310 1.68 -13.14 -1.05
CA THR A 310 1.87 -13.83 0.23
C THR A 310 0.89 -14.98 0.43
N VAL A 311 -0.25 -14.95 -0.26
CA VAL A 311 -1.24 -16.01 -0.18
C VAL A 311 -0.67 -17.36 -0.60
N LYS A 312 -0.96 -18.41 0.18
CA LYS A 312 -0.54 -19.78 -0.12
C LYS A 312 -1.68 -20.76 0.12
N LEU A 313 -1.66 -21.88 -0.63
CA LEU A 313 -2.54 -23.01 -0.39
C LEU A 313 -2.03 -23.80 0.81
N LYS A 314 -2.92 -24.30 1.66
CA LYS A 314 -2.55 -25.02 2.88
C LYS A 314 -1.84 -26.34 2.61
N ASP A 315 -2.31 -27.13 1.64
CA ASP A 315 -1.68 -28.43 1.30
C ASP A 315 -0.56 -28.32 0.26
N PHE A 316 -0.67 -27.38 -0.67
CA PHE A 316 0.31 -27.21 -1.75
C PHE A 316 0.77 -25.75 -1.86
N PRO A 317 1.52 -25.24 -0.86
CA PRO A 317 1.83 -23.80 -0.80
C PRO A 317 2.69 -23.32 -1.96
N TRP A 318 3.53 -24.14 -2.56
CA TRP A 318 4.49 -23.73 -3.58
C TRP A 318 4.31 -24.41 -4.96
N ASN A 319 3.42 -25.36 -5.10
CA ASN A 319 3.16 -26.05 -6.38
C ASN A 319 1.66 -26.25 -6.66
N GLY A 320 0.79 -25.63 -5.88
CA GLY A 320 -0.66 -25.70 -6.07
C GLY A 320 -1.19 -24.68 -7.10
N TRP A 321 -2.47 -24.75 -7.35
CA TRP A 321 -3.21 -23.89 -8.27
C TRP A 321 -4.22 -23.06 -7.49
N LEU A 322 -3.96 -21.77 -7.38
CA LEU A 322 -4.85 -20.82 -6.73
C LEU A 322 -5.89 -20.30 -7.73
N ARG A 323 -7.14 -20.32 -7.35
CA ARG A 323 -8.25 -19.73 -8.12
C ARG A 323 -8.83 -18.55 -7.35
N VAL A 324 -8.84 -17.38 -7.99
CA VAL A 324 -9.35 -16.13 -7.45
C VAL A 324 -10.51 -15.65 -8.34
N GLY A 325 -11.65 -15.40 -7.73
CA GLY A 325 -12.75 -14.69 -8.38
C GLY A 325 -12.62 -13.20 -8.18
N ILE A 326 -12.98 -12.39 -9.17
CA ILE A 326 -13.03 -10.94 -9.06
C ILE A 326 -14.32 -10.38 -9.65
N ALA A 327 -14.87 -9.36 -8.98
CA ALA A 327 -16.11 -8.68 -9.38
C ALA A 327 -15.85 -7.70 -10.54
N GLY A 328 -15.53 -8.15 -11.71
CA GLY A 328 -15.30 -7.27 -12.86
C GLY A 328 -14.24 -7.79 -13.81
N ARG A 329 -14.29 -7.27 -15.03
CA ARG A 329 -13.35 -7.66 -16.09
C ARG A 329 -12.20 -6.66 -16.18
N PRO A 330 -11.01 -7.08 -16.64
CA PRO A 330 -9.91 -6.17 -16.91
C PRO A 330 -10.20 -5.36 -18.19
N THR A 331 -10.67 -4.14 -18.01
CA THR A 331 -11.05 -3.21 -19.10
C THR A 331 -9.94 -2.24 -19.47
N ALA A 332 -9.02 -1.92 -18.57
CA ALA A 332 -7.87 -1.09 -18.84
C ALA A 332 -6.86 -1.77 -19.77
N ALA A 333 -6.13 -0.98 -20.55
CA ALA A 333 -5.03 -1.48 -21.35
C ALA A 333 -3.89 -2.04 -20.48
N TRP A 334 -3.21 -3.07 -20.97
CA TRP A 334 -2.13 -3.73 -20.24
C TRP A 334 -0.77 -3.11 -20.61
N ASN A 335 -0.46 -2.01 -19.95
CA ASN A 335 0.87 -1.40 -20.01
C ASN A 335 1.32 -0.92 -18.63
N PRO A 336 2.64 -0.96 -18.33
CA PRO A 336 3.18 -0.67 -17.00
C PRO A 336 3.19 0.82 -16.62
N VAL A 337 3.02 1.73 -17.57
CA VAL A 337 3.19 3.18 -17.32
C VAL A 337 1.88 3.89 -17.02
N GLY A 338 0.81 3.57 -17.75
CA GLY A 338 -0.49 4.24 -17.61
C GLY A 338 -1.67 3.33 -17.88
N GLY A 339 -1.46 2.02 -17.82
CA GLY A 339 -2.47 0.98 -17.90
C GLY A 339 -2.81 0.35 -16.54
N PHE A 340 -3.43 -0.84 -16.56
CA PHE A 340 -3.81 -1.61 -15.37
C PHE A 340 -4.59 -0.80 -14.31
N SER A 341 -5.37 0.19 -14.74
CA SER A 341 -6.00 1.17 -13.85
C SER A 341 -7.36 0.73 -13.27
N ASP A 342 -8.00 -0.29 -13.83
CA ASP A 342 -9.20 -0.90 -13.25
C ASP A 342 -8.85 -1.89 -12.12
N PRO A 343 -9.82 -2.31 -11.27
CA PRO A 343 -9.55 -3.21 -10.15
C PRO A 343 -8.89 -4.54 -10.56
N ALA A 344 -9.38 -5.17 -11.63
CA ALA A 344 -8.81 -6.42 -12.13
C ALA A 344 -7.39 -6.21 -12.69
N GLY A 345 -7.17 -5.12 -13.42
CA GLY A 345 -5.85 -4.74 -13.91
C GLY A 345 -4.85 -4.48 -12.78
N ARG A 346 -5.28 -3.79 -11.69
CA ARG A 346 -4.42 -3.57 -10.52
C ARG A 346 -3.97 -4.87 -9.86
N LEU A 347 -4.88 -5.83 -9.70
CA LEU A 347 -4.54 -7.14 -9.15
C LEU A 347 -3.55 -7.91 -10.05
N LEU A 348 -3.76 -7.85 -11.37
CA LEU A 348 -2.83 -8.45 -12.33
C LEU A 348 -1.45 -7.80 -12.25
N TRP A 349 -1.40 -6.45 -12.23
CA TRP A 349 -0.14 -5.72 -12.13
C TRP A 349 0.60 -6.01 -10.83
N ALA A 350 -0.12 -6.13 -9.72
CA ALA A 350 0.45 -6.49 -8.41
C ALA A 350 1.18 -7.84 -8.41
N ALA A 351 0.79 -8.76 -9.29
CA ALA A 351 1.47 -10.05 -9.47
C ALA A 351 2.56 -10.02 -10.53
N LEU A 352 2.36 -9.27 -11.62
CA LEU A 352 3.25 -9.23 -12.78
C LEU A 352 4.46 -8.32 -12.59
N GLY A 353 4.28 -7.15 -11.98
CA GLY A 353 5.34 -6.17 -11.73
C GLY A 353 5.89 -6.29 -10.31
N ASP A 354 7.19 -6.17 -10.12
CA ASP A 354 7.80 -6.14 -8.78
C ASP A 354 8.07 -4.68 -8.39
N PRO A 355 7.36 -4.10 -7.40
CA PRO A 355 7.54 -2.71 -7.03
C PRO A 355 8.81 -2.49 -6.21
N ALA A 356 9.35 -1.29 -6.26
CA ALA A 356 10.48 -0.87 -5.43
C ALA A 356 10.18 -0.95 -3.93
N THR A 357 8.97 -0.54 -3.56
CA THR A 357 8.43 -0.55 -2.20
C THR A 357 6.96 -0.97 -2.23
N PHE A 358 6.46 -1.54 -1.14
CA PHE A 358 5.04 -1.86 -0.98
C PHE A 358 4.34 -0.83 -0.10
N PRO A 359 3.06 -0.50 -0.35
CA PRO A 359 2.24 0.14 0.67
C PRO A 359 2.09 -0.80 1.87
N ALA A 360 2.32 -0.29 3.08
CA ALA A 360 2.06 -1.05 4.29
C ALA A 360 0.56 -1.40 4.37
N PRO A 361 0.17 -2.65 4.64
CA PRO A 361 -1.25 -3.05 4.59
C PRO A 361 -2.15 -2.27 5.56
N TYR A 362 -1.64 -1.94 6.74
CA TYR A 362 -2.43 -1.36 7.84
C TYR A 362 -1.92 0.01 8.32
N ALA A 363 -1.02 0.63 7.59
CA ALA A 363 -0.46 1.94 7.92
C ALA A 363 -0.26 2.79 6.66
N ALA A 364 -0.07 4.10 6.84
CA ALA A 364 0.29 5.02 5.76
C ALA A 364 1.81 5.12 5.65
N ASP A 365 2.45 4.02 5.29
CA ASP A 365 3.91 3.91 5.17
C ASP A 365 4.32 3.00 4.01
N TRP A 366 5.61 2.99 3.69
CA TRP A 366 6.21 2.12 2.69
C TRP A 366 7.02 1.00 3.34
N VAL A 367 6.78 -0.22 2.88
CA VAL A 367 7.63 -1.38 3.20
C VAL A 367 8.69 -1.52 2.11
N PRO A 368 9.99 -1.45 2.43
CA PRO A 368 11.04 -1.69 1.46
C PRO A 368 10.92 -3.07 0.83
N ASN A 369 11.07 -3.13 -0.50
CA ASN A 369 11.10 -4.39 -1.26
C ASN A 369 12.42 -4.52 -2.01
N ARG A 370 12.55 -3.88 -3.16
CA ARG A 370 13.76 -3.95 -4.01
C ARG A 370 14.70 -2.77 -3.83
N VAL A 371 14.20 -1.67 -3.29
CA VAL A 371 14.98 -0.43 -3.16
C VAL A 371 14.97 0.04 -1.72
N THR A 372 16.15 0.35 -1.20
CA THR A 372 16.31 1.07 0.05
C THR A 372 16.94 2.43 -0.23
N ALA A 373 16.41 3.48 0.40
CA ALA A 373 16.86 4.85 0.26
C ALA A 373 17.54 5.32 1.54
N THR A 374 18.68 5.97 1.41
CA THR A 374 19.35 6.67 2.50
C THR A 374 19.46 8.14 2.13
N PRO A 375 18.75 9.05 2.83
CA PRO A 375 18.94 10.48 2.62
C PRO A 375 20.40 10.87 2.89
N GLY A 376 20.98 11.60 1.95
CA GLY A 376 22.31 12.20 2.08
C GLY A 376 22.26 13.59 2.70
N ALA A 377 23.34 14.34 2.56
CA ALA A 377 23.40 15.72 3.00
C ALA A 377 22.40 16.61 2.25
N THR A 378 21.78 17.55 2.95
CA THR A 378 21.05 18.65 2.34
C THR A 378 22.07 19.62 1.76
N ALA A 379 21.95 19.89 0.48
CA ALA A 379 22.86 20.72 -0.33
C ALA A 379 24.30 20.14 -0.47
N GLY A 380 24.71 19.86 -1.68
CA GLY A 380 26.04 19.32 -1.98
C GLY A 380 26.45 19.49 -3.45
N ALA A 381 27.74 19.33 -3.72
CA ALA A 381 28.26 19.34 -5.08
C ALA A 381 27.79 18.08 -5.85
N ILE A 382 27.33 18.28 -7.08
CA ILE A 382 27.01 17.18 -7.97
C ILE A 382 28.29 16.72 -8.66
N PRO A 383 28.61 15.40 -8.71
CA PRO A 383 29.74 14.91 -9.47
C PRO A 383 29.67 15.33 -10.93
N GLU A 384 30.82 15.71 -11.51
CA GLU A 384 30.90 16.22 -12.88
C GLU A 384 30.37 15.25 -13.92
N ASP A 385 30.58 13.96 -13.68
CA ASP A 385 30.18 12.83 -14.52
C ASP A 385 28.81 12.24 -14.18
N ALA A 386 28.05 12.85 -13.25
CA ALA A 386 26.64 12.54 -13.05
C ALA A 386 25.85 12.83 -14.34
N LEU A 387 24.86 11.97 -14.63
CA LEU A 387 24.09 12.05 -15.87
C LEU A 387 22.81 12.86 -15.67
N LYS A 388 22.50 13.68 -16.67
CA LYS A 388 21.26 14.45 -16.78
C LYS A 388 20.72 14.33 -18.20
N PRO A 389 19.38 14.24 -18.40
CA PRO A 389 18.82 14.19 -19.73
C PRO A 389 19.03 15.53 -20.44
N ASP A 390 19.24 15.50 -21.75
CA ASP A 390 19.07 16.67 -22.57
C ASP A 390 17.57 17.01 -22.67
N PRO A 391 17.15 18.30 -22.57
CA PRO A 391 15.76 18.71 -22.76
C PRO A 391 15.13 18.28 -24.08
N GLY A 392 15.95 18.06 -25.11
CA GLY A 392 15.51 17.48 -26.37
C GLY A 392 15.54 15.95 -26.42
N SER A 393 15.56 15.38 -27.60
CA SER A 393 15.66 13.93 -27.85
C SER A 393 17.12 13.40 -27.85
N GLY A 394 18.06 14.22 -27.43
CA GLY A 394 19.49 13.91 -27.43
C GLY A 394 19.91 12.91 -26.35
N PRO A 395 21.22 12.53 -26.36
CA PRO A 395 21.78 11.64 -25.33
C PRO A 395 21.83 12.31 -23.97
N ALA A 396 21.85 11.49 -22.91
CA ALA A 396 22.17 11.98 -21.58
C ALA A 396 23.57 12.60 -21.58
N ARG A 397 23.70 13.75 -20.93
CA ARG A 397 24.95 14.49 -20.81
C ARG A 397 25.46 14.48 -19.38
N GLU A 398 26.76 14.67 -19.23
CA GLU A 398 27.35 14.92 -17.91
C GLU A 398 26.96 16.29 -17.39
N VAL A 399 26.79 16.39 -16.09
CA VAL A 399 26.38 17.63 -15.41
C VAL A 399 27.48 18.70 -15.53
N GLY A 400 28.74 18.27 -15.47
CA GLY A 400 29.90 19.18 -15.54
C GLY A 400 30.22 19.85 -14.20
N LYS A 401 31.27 20.67 -14.22
CA LYS A 401 31.86 21.30 -13.02
C LYS A 401 30.97 22.35 -12.35
N GLY A 402 31.09 22.47 -11.04
CA GLY A 402 30.56 23.58 -10.26
C GLY A 402 29.02 23.58 -10.10
N LYS A 403 28.38 22.46 -10.29
CA LYS A 403 26.92 22.32 -10.05
C LYS A 403 26.64 21.80 -8.65
N SER A 404 25.56 22.29 -8.05
CA SER A 404 25.10 21.91 -6.72
C SER A 404 23.65 21.41 -6.76
N ALA A 405 23.31 20.53 -5.83
CA ALA A 405 21.97 20.03 -5.59
C ALA A 405 21.45 20.54 -4.24
N GLU A 406 20.13 20.62 -4.09
CA GLU A 406 19.48 20.92 -2.80
C GLU A 406 19.34 19.68 -1.94
N ALA A 407 19.20 18.50 -2.57
CA ALA A 407 19.17 17.23 -1.85
C ALA A 407 19.86 16.12 -2.66
N GLN A 408 20.42 15.17 -1.92
CA GLN A 408 20.99 13.92 -2.42
C GLN A 408 20.30 12.75 -1.73
N THR A 409 19.98 11.71 -2.48
CA THR A 409 19.51 10.43 -1.92
C THR A 409 20.29 9.30 -2.55
N THR A 410 20.89 8.45 -1.70
CA THR A 410 21.58 7.24 -2.12
C THR A 410 20.62 6.06 -2.10
N TYR A 411 20.48 5.39 -3.22
CA TYR A 411 19.63 4.22 -3.38
C TYR A 411 20.47 2.96 -3.55
N ARG A 412 20.09 1.90 -2.83
CA ARG A 412 20.58 0.54 -3.05
C ARG A 412 19.48 -0.26 -3.75
N VAL A 413 19.78 -0.76 -4.94
CA VAL A 413 18.80 -1.39 -5.83
C VAL A 413 19.06 -2.90 -5.91
N GLY A 414 18.18 -3.70 -5.33
CA GLY A 414 18.25 -5.17 -5.41
C GLY A 414 17.83 -5.67 -6.79
N ALA A 415 18.81 -5.84 -7.70
CA ALA A 415 18.55 -6.23 -9.07
C ALA A 415 17.80 -7.57 -9.17
N SER A 416 16.85 -7.66 -10.10
CA SER A 416 16.00 -8.81 -10.38
C SER A 416 16.32 -9.46 -11.73
N ALA A 417 15.76 -10.65 -11.97
CA ALA A 417 15.63 -11.20 -13.31
C ALA A 417 14.32 -10.71 -13.95
N PHE A 418 14.32 -10.56 -15.27
CA PHE A 418 13.11 -10.30 -16.06
C PHE A 418 12.58 -11.59 -16.69
N HIS A 419 11.30 -11.59 -17.01
CA HIS A 419 10.60 -12.78 -17.59
C HIS A 419 11.14 -13.22 -18.95
N ASP A 420 11.91 -12.37 -19.65
CA ASP A 420 12.62 -12.72 -20.89
C ASP A 420 13.97 -13.43 -20.64
N GLY A 421 14.34 -13.65 -19.39
CA GLY A 421 15.58 -14.28 -18.96
C GLY A 421 16.77 -13.34 -18.79
N THR A 422 16.60 -12.04 -19.07
CA THR A 422 17.65 -11.06 -18.84
C THR A 422 17.70 -10.61 -17.37
N ARG A 423 18.84 -10.10 -16.93
CA ARG A 423 19.02 -9.55 -15.58
C ARG A 423 19.02 -8.03 -15.61
N MET A 424 18.47 -7.43 -14.57
CA MET A 424 18.49 -5.98 -14.36
C MET A 424 19.92 -5.49 -14.20
N THR A 425 20.22 -4.37 -14.87
CA THR A 425 21.46 -3.60 -14.71
C THR A 425 21.14 -2.21 -14.18
N ALA A 426 22.17 -1.41 -13.88
CA ALA A 426 21.98 -0.01 -13.50
C ALA A 426 21.23 0.80 -14.58
N ALA A 427 21.35 0.41 -15.85
CA ALA A 427 20.64 1.05 -16.95
C ALA A 427 19.11 0.94 -16.80
N ASP A 428 18.61 -0.24 -16.41
CA ASP A 428 17.18 -0.44 -16.18
C ASP A 428 16.65 0.44 -15.04
N ALA A 429 17.43 0.59 -13.97
CA ALA A 429 17.05 1.39 -12.81
C ALA A 429 17.10 2.90 -13.09
N VAL A 430 18.09 3.37 -13.86
CA VAL A 430 18.32 4.79 -14.14
C VAL A 430 17.42 5.31 -15.27
N TYR A 431 17.07 4.48 -16.24
CA TYR A 431 16.31 4.91 -17.41
C TYR A 431 14.99 5.59 -17.10
N PRO A 432 14.13 5.05 -16.20
CA PRO A 432 12.88 5.72 -15.82
C PRO A 432 13.09 7.11 -15.21
N VAL A 433 14.15 7.29 -14.42
CA VAL A 433 14.49 8.57 -13.80
C VAL A 433 14.82 9.61 -14.87
N LEU A 434 15.66 9.23 -15.84
CA LEU A 434 16.05 10.11 -16.96
C LEU A 434 14.84 10.45 -17.86
N LEU A 435 13.97 9.46 -18.13
CA LEU A 435 12.73 9.66 -18.90
C LEU A 435 11.77 10.64 -18.21
N ALA A 436 11.53 10.44 -16.94
CA ALA A 436 10.64 11.29 -16.15
C ALA A 436 11.19 12.71 -16.04
N ALA A 437 12.49 12.85 -15.79
CA ALA A 437 13.15 14.16 -15.72
C ALA A 437 13.09 14.90 -17.06
N ARG A 438 13.31 14.21 -18.18
CA ARG A 438 13.18 14.78 -19.53
C ARG A 438 11.74 15.26 -19.80
N ALA A 439 10.76 14.43 -19.46
CA ALA A 439 9.34 14.76 -19.63
C ALA A 439 8.91 15.95 -18.75
N SER A 440 9.49 16.09 -17.57
CA SER A 440 9.23 17.21 -16.64
C SER A 440 9.91 18.49 -17.12
N ALA A 441 11.16 18.40 -17.58
CA ALA A 441 11.91 19.53 -18.14
C ALA A 441 11.23 20.12 -19.39
N ALA A 442 10.64 19.28 -20.24
CA ALA A 442 9.85 19.72 -21.40
C ALA A 442 8.59 20.54 -20.99
N LYS A 443 8.15 20.44 -19.73
CA LYS A 443 7.06 21.23 -19.14
C LYS A 443 7.57 22.40 -18.28
N GLY A 444 8.88 22.70 -18.33
CA GLY A 444 9.50 23.78 -17.58
C GLY A 444 9.85 23.44 -16.12
N ARG A 445 9.83 22.16 -15.73
CA ARG A 445 10.20 21.69 -14.39
C ARG A 445 11.45 20.83 -14.43
N ASP A 446 12.58 21.42 -14.13
CA ASP A 446 13.90 20.76 -14.14
C ASP A 446 14.30 20.37 -12.69
N TRP A 447 13.71 19.31 -12.19
CA TRP A 447 13.91 18.84 -10.81
C TRP A 447 15.15 17.95 -10.64
N LEU A 448 15.67 17.32 -11.72
CA LEU A 448 16.82 16.42 -11.63
C LEU A 448 18.13 17.20 -11.76
N GLY A 449 18.88 17.30 -10.68
CA GLY A 449 20.25 17.81 -10.71
C GLY A 449 21.22 16.86 -11.44
N GLY A 450 21.07 15.56 -11.19
CA GLY A 450 21.86 14.52 -11.84
C GLY A 450 21.61 13.15 -11.21
N VAL A 451 21.98 12.08 -11.92
CA VAL A 451 22.00 10.71 -11.43
C VAL A 451 23.38 10.10 -11.64
N LYS A 452 23.92 9.43 -10.62
CA LYS A 452 25.26 8.82 -10.66
C LYS A 452 25.19 7.38 -10.17
N VAL A 453 25.63 6.46 -11.02
CA VAL A 453 25.90 5.08 -10.59
C VAL A 453 27.26 5.09 -9.89
N LEU A 454 27.28 4.88 -8.59
CA LEU A 454 28.50 4.91 -7.78
C LEU A 454 29.31 3.64 -7.96
N ARG A 455 28.65 2.50 -7.84
CA ARG A 455 29.23 1.17 -7.94
C ARG A 455 28.14 0.13 -8.09
N THR A 456 28.53 -1.07 -8.46
CA THR A 456 27.67 -2.26 -8.40
C THR A 456 28.30 -3.24 -7.42
N GLU A 457 27.59 -3.54 -6.35
CA GLU A 457 27.97 -4.54 -5.36
C GLU A 457 27.50 -5.91 -5.79
N THR A 458 28.28 -6.94 -5.54
CA THR A 458 27.95 -8.33 -5.84
C THR A 458 28.16 -9.19 -4.62
N GLU A 459 27.12 -9.88 -4.19
CA GLU A 459 27.14 -10.83 -3.06
C GLU A 459 26.77 -12.22 -3.56
N VAL A 460 27.53 -13.23 -3.18
CA VAL A 460 27.20 -14.62 -3.47
C VAL A 460 26.73 -15.28 -2.19
N LYS A 461 25.46 -15.70 -2.16
CA LYS A 461 24.91 -16.53 -1.07
C LYS A 461 24.84 -17.97 -1.50
N LYS A 462 25.29 -18.88 -0.62
CA LYS A 462 25.22 -20.33 -0.83
C LYS A 462 24.14 -20.96 0.03
N PHE A 463 23.31 -21.78 -0.60
CA PHE A 463 22.37 -22.66 0.07
C PHE A 463 22.64 -24.10 -0.39
N ALA A 464 23.16 -24.91 0.50
CA ALA A 464 23.71 -26.24 0.14
C ALA A 464 24.74 -26.09 -1.00
N ASP A 465 24.57 -26.78 -2.10
CA ASP A 465 25.48 -26.76 -3.25
C ASP A 465 25.13 -25.69 -4.31
N ILE A 466 24.07 -24.89 -4.07
CA ILE A 466 23.60 -23.90 -5.02
C ILE A 466 24.10 -22.51 -4.62
N SER A 467 24.70 -21.80 -5.55
CA SER A 467 25.17 -20.41 -5.37
C SER A 467 24.24 -19.42 -6.07
N PHE A 468 23.79 -18.40 -5.35
CA PHE A 468 22.98 -17.32 -5.88
C PHE A 468 23.78 -16.02 -5.85
N THR A 469 23.83 -15.32 -6.99
CA THR A 469 24.51 -14.05 -7.11
C THR A 469 23.49 -12.91 -6.99
N PHE A 470 23.65 -12.10 -5.96
CA PHE A 470 22.88 -10.87 -5.74
C PHE A 470 23.70 -9.70 -6.30
N VAL A 471 23.07 -8.91 -7.15
CA VAL A 471 23.67 -7.72 -7.76
C VAL A 471 22.93 -6.51 -7.24
N THR A 472 23.66 -5.53 -6.71
CA THR A 472 23.08 -4.34 -6.06
C THR A 472 23.77 -3.08 -6.59
N PRO A 473 23.23 -2.45 -7.65
CA PRO A 473 23.63 -1.10 -8.02
C PRO A 473 23.39 -0.12 -6.87
N VAL A 474 24.38 0.75 -6.62
CA VAL A 474 24.30 1.85 -5.67
C VAL A 474 24.28 3.14 -6.48
N ILE A 475 23.22 3.91 -6.35
CA ILE A 475 22.89 5.02 -7.23
C ILE A 475 22.57 6.26 -6.40
N ASP A 476 23.26 7.37 -6.68
CA ASP A 476 22.90 8.68 -6.15
C ASP A 476 21.98 9.42 -7.10
N VAL A 477 20.92 9.99 -6.56
CA VAL A 477 20.03 10.92 -7.25
C VAL A 477 20.13 12.29 -6.58
N TYR A 478 20.49 13.29 -7.36
CA TYR A 478 20.62 14.68 -6.96
C TYR A 478 19.42 15.46 -7.45
N THR A 479 18.76 16.21 -6.58
CA THR A 479 17.56 16.97 -6.92
C THR A 479 17.73 18.46 -6.65
N THR A 480 17.05 19.28 -7.45
CA THR A 480 17.03 20.74 -7.37
C THR A 480 15.60 21.19 -7.11
N GLY A 481 15.35 21.80 -5.94
CA GLY A 481 14.04 22.23 -5.52
C GLY A 481 13.16 21.13 -4.90
N ALA A 482 12.02 21.54 -4.41
CA ALA A 482 11.01 20.65 -3.82
C ALA A 482 10.33 19.81 -4.92
N LEU A 483 10.36 18.50 -4.73
CA LEU A 483 9.69 17.55 -5.62
C LEU A 483 8.19 17.47 -5.32
N ASP A 484 7.37 17.48 -6.37
CA ASP A 484 5.99 17.05 -6.23
C ASP A 484 5.92 15.51 -6.01
N PRO A 485 4.76 14.96 -5.64
CA PRO A 485 4.63 13.53 -5.35
C PRO A 485 5.01 12.63 -6.53
N ALA A 486 4.65 13.01 -7.74
CA ALA A 486 4.96 12.22 -8.94
C ALA A 486 6.46 12.27 -9.26
N GLU A 487 7.09 13.42 -9.10
CA GLU A 487 8.54 13.60 -9.26
C GLU A 487 9.31 12.84 -8.19
N ARG A 488 8.86 12.85 -6.94
CA ARG A 488 9.47 12.09 -5.83
C ARG A 488 9.44 10.58 -6.11
N GLN A 489 8.32 10.08 -6.62
CA GLN A 489 8.20 8.70 -7.03
C GLN A 489 9.09 8.38 -8.25
N ALA A 490 9.13 9.28 -9.22
CA ALA A 490 9.94 9.13 -10.42
C ALA A 490 11.46 9.25 -10.15
N ALA A 491 11.86 9.94 -9.09
CA ALA A 491 13.26 10.06 -8.66
C ALA A 491 13.82 8.75 -8.09
N GLN A 492 12.99 7.77 -7.76
CA GLN A 492 13.42 6.47 -7.27
C GLN A 492 13.93 5.60 -8.43
N PRO A 493 15.21 5.19 -8.46
CA PRO A 493 15.81 4.43 -9.56
C PRO A 493 15.35 2.96 -9.51
N TRP A 494 14.25 2.67 -10.15
CA TRP A 494 13.66 1.34 -10.23
C TRP A 494 12.78 1.17 -11.46
N SER A 495 12.81 -0.01 -12.07
CA SER A 495 11.89 -0.39 -13.13
C SER A 495 11.44 -1.85 -13.00
N PRO A 496 10.14 -2.12 -12.97
CA PRO A 496 9.61 -3.48 -13.04
C PRO A 496 9.64 -4.07 -14.46
N VAL A 497 10.12 -3.32 -15.45
CA VAL A 497 10.26 -3.75 -16.85
C VAL A 497 11.66 -3.41 -17.38
N PRO A 498 12.24 -4.19 -18.29
CA PRO A 498 13.54 -3.90 -18.86
C PRO A 498 13.51 -2.61 -19.70
N TRP A 499 14.65 -1.93 -19.81
CA TRP A 499 14.78 -0.70 -20.59
C TRP A 499 14.34 -0.88 -22.06
N THR A 500 14.46 -2.09 -22.62
CA THR A 500 14.00 -2.39 -23.99
C THR A 500 12.47 -2.24 -24.13
N VAL A 501 11.70 -2.68 -23.14
CA VAL A 501 10.23 -2.51 -23.13
C VAL A 501 9.84 -1.04 -22.98
N LEU A 502 10.53 -0.29 -22.10
CA LEU A 502 10.31 1.16 -21.99
C LEU A 502 10.61 1.88 -23.30
N THR A 503 11.67 1.48 -24.01
CA THR A 503 11.99 2.01 -25.33
C THR A 503 10.87 1.73 -26.34
N LEU A 504 10.30 0.53 -26.35
CA LEU A 504 9.16 0.21 -27.24
C LEU A 504 7.93 1.08 -26.91
N ILE A 505 7.66 1.35 -25.64
CA ILE A 505 6.57 2.24 -25.22
C ILE A 505 6.79 3.66 -25.71
N GLU A 506 8.02 4.20 -25.55
CA GLU A 506 8.38 5.52 -26.06
C GLU A 506 8.23 5.62 -27.60
N GLU A 507 8.72 4.62 -28.31
CA GLU A 507 8.65 4.59 -29.77
C GLU A 507 7.21 4.48 -30.27
N ALA A 508 6.37 3.65 -29.63
CA ALA A 508 4.95 3.56 -29.98
C ALA A 508 4.25 4.91 -29.81
N GLN A 509 4.57 5.64 -28.74
CA GLN A 509 4.02 6.97 -28.47
C GLN A 509 4.56 8.02 -29.46
N ALA A 510 5.87 8.04 -29.73
CA ALA A 510 6.51 8.99 -30.63
C ALA A 510 6.03 8.82 -32.08
N ARG A 511 5.81 7.58 -32.53
CA ARG A 511 5.28 7.25 -33.85
C ARG A 511 3.76 7.42 -33.97
N GLY A 512 3.07 7.77 -32.88
CA GLY A 512 1.61 7.90 -32.88
C GLY A 512 0.86 6.58 -33.08
N TRP A 513 1.47 5.44 -32.73
CA TRP A 513 0.81 4.12 -32.84
C TRP A 513 -0.20 3.89 -31.72
N ALA A 514 0.13 4.38 -30.53
CA ALA A 514 -0.72 4.29 -29.35
C ALA A 514 -0.41 5.41 -28.34
N ALA A 515 -1.31 5.67 -27.43
CA ALA A 515 -1.10 6.57 -26.29
C ALA A 515 -0.98 5.78 -24.99
N VAL A 516 -0.13 6.25 -24.09
CA VAL A 516 0.21 5.52 -22.85
C VAL A 516 -0.93 5.58 -21.84
N THR A 517 -1.68 6.70 -21.76
CA THR A 517 -2.79 6.87 -20.82
C THR A 517 -4.14 6.97 -21.54
N ARG A 518 -5.21 6.64 -20.81
CA ARG A 518 -6.58 6.70 -21.33
C ARG A 518 -6.98 8.11 -21.81
N GLU A 519 -6.61 9.13 -21.04
CA GLU A 519 -6.93 10.54 -21.35
C GLU A 519 -6.17 11.01 -22.59
N GLU A 520 -4.91 10.62 -22.74
CA GLU A 520 -4.13 10.94 -23.92
C GLU A 520 -4.69 10.21 -25.15
N ALA A 521 -5.05 8.94 -25.02
CA ALA A 521 -5.69 8.15 -26.07
C ALA A 521 -6.96 8.84 -26.57
N ALA A 522 -7.83 9.25 -25.65
CA ALA A 522 -9.06 9.96 -25.99
C ALA A 522 -8.79 11.32 -26.67
N ARG A 523 -7.88 12.13 -26.10
CA ARG A 523 -7.53 13.45 -26.64
C ARG A 523 -6.90 13.38 -28.03
N ARG A 524 -5.99 12.41 -28.26
CA ARG A 524 -5.29 12.23 -29.54
C ARG A 524 -6.04 11.34 -30.53
N ARG A 525 -7.12 10.71 -30.12
CA ARG A 525 -7.87 9.70 -30.89
C ARG A 525 -6.98 8.53 -31.34
N LEU A 526 -6.15 8.06 -30.43
CA LEU A 526 -5.25 6.92 -30.63
C LEU A 526 -5.76 5.71 -29.81
N PRO A 527 -5.36 4.49 -30.17
CA PRO A 527 -5.52 3.33 -29.29
C PRO A 527 -4.81 3.57 -27.96
N TRP A 528 -5.39 3.06 -26.86
CA TRP A 528 -4.70 3.00 -25.58
C TRP A 528 -3.72 1.85 -25.63
N LEU A 529 -2.43 2.12 -25.38
CA LEU A 529 -1.30 1.22 -25.53
C LEU A 529 -1.51 -0.07 -24.73
N ASP A 530 -1.53 -1.22 -25.44
CA ASP A 530 -1.70 -2.55 -24.84
C ASP A 530 -0.64 -3.52 -25.39
N LEU A 531 0.30 -3.91 -24.52
CA LEU A 531 1.44 -4.75 -24.90
C LEU A 531 1.09 -6.23 -25.11
N ALA A 532 -0.10 -6.65 -24.71
CA ALA A 532 -0.50 -8.05 -24.76
C ALA A 532 -1.68 -8.33 -25.69
N ARG A 533 -2.71 -7.47 -25.74
CA ARG A 533 -3.98 -7.77 -26.41
C ARG A 533 -4.11 -7.12 -27.79
N ASP A 534 -3.46 -5.96 -28.04
CA ASP A 534 -3.54 -5.27 -29.34
C ASP A 534 -2.66 -5.98 -30.39
N ALA A 535 -3.30 -6.69 -31.32
CA ALA A 535 -2.62 -7.45 -32.36
C ALA A 535 -1.85 -6.53 -33.35
N LYS A 536 -2.43 -5.35 -33.70
CA LYS A 536 -1.80 -4.41 -34.63
C LYS A 536 -0.54 -3.80 -34.02
N LEU A 537 -0.63 -3.33 -32.78
CA LEU A 537 0.51 -2.78 -32.06
C LEU A 537 1.61 -3.82 -31.89
N LYS A 538 1.29 -5.04 -31.52
CA LYS A 538 2.26 -6.14 -31.38
C LYS A 538 3.02 -6.42 -32.69
N ALA A 539 2.34 -6.42 -33.82
CA ALA A 539 3.00 -6.60 -35.12
C ALA A 539 3.96 -5.45 -35.45
N GLN A 540 3.56 -4.21 -35.16
CA GLN A 540 4.42 -3.03 -35.34
C GLN A 540 5.66 -3.09 -34.43
N LEU A 541 5.46 -3.45 -33.14
CA LEU A 541 6.55 -3.60 -32.16
C LEU A 541 7.51 -4.74 -32.56
N ALA A 542 7.01 -5.86 -33.08
CA ALA A 542 7.84 -6.97 -33.55
C ALA A 542 8.80 -6.54 -34.66
N GLY A 543 8.30 -5.83 -35.67
CA GLY A 543 9.15 -5.26 -36.73
C GLY A 543 10.20 -4.28 -36.19
N LEU A 544 9.85 -3.51 -35.15
CA LEU A 544 10.78 -2.60 -34.50
C LEU A 544 11.87 -3.35 -33.72
N VAL A 545 11.51 -4.41 -33.00
CA VAL A 545 12.45 -5.28 -32.26
C VAL A 545 13.43 -5.95 -33.24
N ASP A 546 12.98 -6.44 -34.39
CA ASP A 546 13.86 -7.00 -35.41
C ASP A 546 14.87 -5.97 -35.93
N THR A 547 14.40 -4.74 -36.18
CA THR A 547 15.26 -3.62 -36.61
C THR A 547 16.31 -3.29 -35.55
N TYR A 548 15.89 -3.18 -34.28
CA TYR A 548 16.77 -2.82 -33.18
C TYR A 548 17.75 -3.94 -32.81
N ALA A 549 17.34 -5.19 -32.92
CA ALA A 549 18.24 -6.33 -32.76
C ALA A 549 19.35 -6.36 -33.85
N ALA A 550 19.01 -6.01 -35.10
CA ALA A 550 19.97 -5.96 -36.18
C ALA A 550 20.97 -4.77 -36.04
N GLN A 551 20.54 -3.68 -35.40
CA GLN A 551 21.34 -2.46 -35.23
C GLN A 551 22.05 -2.39 -33.87
N ASN A 552 21.88 -3.33 -32.96
CA ASN A 552 22.30 -3.23 -31.56
C ASN A 552 21.89 -1.89 -30.94
N TYR A 553 20.63 -1.48 -31.17
CA TYR A 553 20.15 -0.15 -30.85
C TYR A 553 20.23 0.15 -29.36
N ILE A 554 20.81 1.28 -29.01
CA ILE A 554 20.86 1.81 -27.64
C ILE A 554 20.09 3.13 -27.61
N PRO A 555 19.06 3.28 -26.75
CA PRO A 555 18.37 4.55 -26.57
C PRO A 555 19.35 5.69 -26.27
N PRO A 556 19.15 6.90 -26.79
CA PRO A 556 20.09 8.02 -26.59
C PRO A 556 20.43 8.26 -25.11
N LEU A 557 19.46 8.19 -24.20
CA LEU A 557 19.67 8.39 -22.77
C LEU A 557 20.56 7.32 -22.11
N LEU A 558 20.72 6.15 -22.72
CA LEU A 558 21.48 5.03 -22.16
C LEU A 558 22.85 4.82 -22.80
N LYS A 559 23.28 5.64 -23.76
CA LYS A 559 24.55 5.46 -24.49
C LYS A 559 25.80 5.40 -23.60
N LYS A 560 25.74 5.98 -22.39
CA LYS A 560 26.84 5.93 -21.40
C LYS A 560 26.71 4.77 -20.39
N LEU A 561 25.61 4.02 -20.42
CA LEU A 561 25.29 2.97 -19.43
C LEU A 561 25.18 1.57 -20.04
N VAL A 562 24.95 1.47 -21.35
CA VAL A 562 24.71 0.20 -22.08
C VAL A 562 25.78 0.01 -23.14
N THR A 563 26.34 -1.20 -23.24
CA THR A 563 27.27 -1.59 -24.29
C THR A 563 26.51 -2.16 -25.50
N ALA A 564 27.18 -2.23 -26.67
CA ALA A 564 26.59 -2.82 -27.87
C ALA A 564 26.25 -4.30 -27.69
N ASP A 565 27.10 -5.04 -26.97
CA ASP A 565 26.89 -6.47 -26.70
C ASP A 565 25.68 -6.68 -25.76
N GLU A 566 25.53 -5.84 -24.73
CA GLU A 566 24.36 -5.85 -23.88
C GLU A 566 23.09 -5.55 -24.69
N ALA A 567 23.12 -4.52 -25.52
CA ALA A 567 21.99 -4.16 -26.36
C ALA A 567 21.60 -5.30 -27.30
N GLN A 568 22.58 -5.94 -27.97
CA GLN A 568 22.34 -7.10 -28.83
C GLN A 568 21.65 -8.24 -28.05
N HIS A 569 22.19 -8.62 -26.90
CA HIS A 569 21.65 -9.68 -26.07
C HIS A 569 20.21 -9.35 -25.64
N ARG A 570 19.95 -8.12 -25.16
CA ARG A 570 18.64 -7.67 -24.69
C ARG A 570 17.58 -7.70 -25.79
N TRP A 571 17.87 -7.20 -26.98
CA TRP A 571 16.92 -7.23 -28.10
C TRP A 571 16.66 -8.65 -28.61
N GLN A 572 17.68 -9.50 -28.65
CA GLN A 572 17.50 -10.92 -29.00
C GLN A 572 16.64 -11.66 -27.98
N SER A 573 16.85 -11.43 -26.68
CA SER A 573 16.04 -12.04 -25.61
C SER A 573 14.58 -11.60 -25.71
N LEU A 574 14.32 -10.32 -25.93
CA LEU A 574 12.96 -9.79 -26.11
C LEU A 574 12.27 -10.39 -27.36
N ARG A 575 13.02 -10.52 -28.47
CA ARG A 575 12.51 -11.18 -29.68
C ARG A 575 12.12 -12.63 -29.42
N GLN A 576 12.99 -13.39 -28.76
CA GLN A 576 12.73 -14.79 -28.40
C GLN A 576 11.54 -14.91 -27.42
N PHE A 577 11.41 -13.98 -26.49
CA PHE A 577 10.26 -13.92 -25.58
C PHE A 577 8.96 -13.74 -26.39
N TYR A 578 8.91 -12.76 -27.28
CA TYR A 578 7.76 -12.52 -28.15
C TYR A 578 7.40 -13.75 -29.01
N GLN A 579 8.39 -14.41 -29.57
CA GLN A 579 8.17 -15.65 -30.36
C GLN A 579 7.50 -16.78 -29.53
N ARG A 580 7.84 -16.87 -28.24
CA ARG A 580 7.29 -17.89 -27.33
C ARG A 580 5.96 -17.50 -26.72
N ARG A 581 5.80 -16.24 -26.34
CA ARG A 581 4.69 -15.76 -25.51
C ARG A 581 3.66 -14.92 -26.27
N HIS A 582 3.99 -14.43 -27.46
CA HIS A 582 3.14 -13.63 -28.35
C HIS A 582 2.66 -12.29 -27.73
N HIS A 583 3.44 -11.71 -26.81
CA HIS A 583 3.21 -10.40 -26.22
C HIS A 583 4.53 -9.73 -25.79
N PHE A 584 4.49 -8.40 -25.52
CA PHE A 584 5.66 -7.62 -25.08
C PHE A 584 5.60 -7.22 -23.60
N LEU A 585 4.69 -7.79 -22.82
CA LEU A 585 4.59 -7.54 -21.39
C LEU A 585 5.66 -8.37 -20.66
N VAL A 586 6.92 -7.93 -20.74
CA VAL A 586 8.06 -8.46 -20.00
C VAL A 586 8.19 -7.68 -18.71
N THR A 587 8.13 -8.36 -17.58
CA THR A 587 8.21 -7.77 -16.23
C THR A 587 9.13 -8.62 -15.35
N ASN A 588 9.21 -8.29 -14.07
CA ASN A 588 10.07 -8.97 -13.10
C ASN A 588 9.34 -9.44 -11.83
N GLY A 589 8.02 -9.49 -11.86
CA GLY A 589 7.23 -9.93 -10.72
C GLY A 589 7.31 -11.43 -10.46
N PRO A 590 6.74 -11.90 -9.35
CA PRO A 590 6.73 -13.32 -8.98
C PRO A 590 5.93 -14.21 -9.94
N TYR A 591 5.11 -13.58 -10.79
CA TYR A 591 4.32 -14.26 -11.80
C TYR A 591 4.52 -13.63 -13.17
N GLN A 592 4.45 -14.44 -14.22
CA GLN A 592 4.41 -14.01 -15.61
C GLN A 592 3.04 -14.30 -16.22
N LEU A 593 2.68 -13.54 -17.25
CA LEU A 593 1.43 -13.72 -17.98
C LEU A 593 1.47 -15.04 -18.76
N GLY A 594 0.56 -15.94 -18.44
CA GLY A 594 0.36 -17.21 -19.16
C GLY A 594 -0.71 -17.06 -20.25
N LYS A 595 -1.94 -17.45 -19.95
CA LYS A 595 -3.07 -17.41 -20.88
C LYS A 595 -4.08 -16.35 -20.44
N TRP A 596 -4.81 -15.80 -21.40
CA TRP A 596 -5.89 -14.84 -21.08
C TRP A 596 -7.05 -14.92 -22.08
N SER A 597 -8.21 -14.53 -21.59
CA SER A 597 -9.43 -14.26 -22.34
C SER A 597 -10.07 -12.99 -21.78
N GLU A 598 -11.26 -12.61 -22.24
CA GLU A 598 -12.00 -11.47 -21.69
C GLU A 598 -12.42 -11.67 -20.22
N ALA A 599 -12.62 -12.91 -19.79
CA ALA A 599 -13.16 -13.24 -18.48
C ALA A 599 -12.18 -13.99 -17.57
N SER A 600 -11.00 -14.38 -18.06
CA SER A 600 -10.07 -15.21 -17.29
C SER A 600 -8.63 -14.89 -17.65
N VAL A 601 -7.77 -14.82 -16.64
CA VAL A 601 -6.32 -14.66 -16.79
C VAL A 601 -5.61 -15.70 -15.95
N THR A 602 -4.65 -16.39 -16.57
CA THR A 602 -3.77 -17.35 -15.89
C THR A 602 -2.38 -16.73 -15.74
N LEU A 603 -1.86 -16.74 -14.54
CA LEU A 603 -0.52 -16.29 -14.17
C LEU A 603 0.31 -17.52 -13.80
N GLU A 604 1.47 -17.65 -14.43
CA GLU A 604 2.44 -18.72 -14.18
C GLU A 604 3.55 -18.22 -13.26
N VAL A 605 3.96 -19.00 -12.29
CA VAL A 605 5.01 -18.60 -11.35
C VAL A 605 6.34 -18.34 -12.07
N PHE A 606 7.01 -17.25 -11.65
CA PHE A 606 8.38 -16.94 -12.02
C PHE A 606 9.21 -16.87 -10.75
N ARG A 607 10.10 -17.83 -10.55
CA ARG A 607 10.89 -17.95 -9.32
C ARG A 607 12.25 -17.29 -9.50
N ASP A 608 12.34 -16.01 -9.11
CA ASP A 608 13.62 -15.32 -8.98
C ASP A 608 14.17 -15.54 -7.57
N PHE A 609 15.31 -16.24 -7.47
CA PHE A 609 15.95 -16.53 -6.18
C PHE A 609 16.53 -15.30 -5.48
N THR A 610 16.61 -14.17 -6.15
CA THR A 610 16.98 -12.89 -5.56
C THR A 610 15.78 -12.12 -5.01
N TYR A 611 14.58 -12.69 -5.06
CA TYR A 611 13.39 -12.05 -4.55
C TYR A 611 13.51 -11.79 -3.04
N PRO A 612 13.32 -10.54 -2.56
CA PRO A 612 13.64 -10.19 -1.17
C PRO A 612 12.65 -10.72 -0.15
N ILE A 613 11.42 -11.07 -0.60
CA ILE A 613 10.37 -11.59 0.26
C ILE A 613 10.65 -13.07 0.50
N GLY A 614 11.28 -13.38 1.62
CA GLY A 614 11.51 -14.75 2.07
C GLY A 614 10.38 -15.28 2.93
N VAL A 615 10.57 -16.51 3.39
CA VAL A 615 9.69 -17.19 4.36
C VAL A 615 9.51 -16.32 5.60
N GLY A 616 8.25 -16.09 5.99
CA GLY A 616 7.90 -15.33 7.19
C GLY A 616 7.99 -13.80 7.08
N ALA A 617 8.45 -13.25 5.94
CA ALA A 617 8.64 -11.81 5.79
C ALA A 617 7.35 -10.97 5.99
N PHE A 618 6.18 -11.54 5.68
CA PHE A 618 4.87 -10.91 5.84
C PHE A 618 4.01 -11.50 6.94
N ASP A 619 4.51 -12.41 7.75
CA ASP A 619 3.76 -13.06 8.83
C ASP A 619 3.10 -12.04 9.77
N ARG A 620 3.80 -10.94 10.05
CA ARG A 620 3.30 -9.83 10.88
C ARG A 620 2.06 -9.13 10.28
N PHE A 621 1.90 -9.15 8.97
CA PHE A 621 0.75 -8.54 8.29
C PHE A 621 -0.41 -9.53 8.09
N ALA A 622 -0.13 -10.84 8.09
CA ALA A 622 -1.17 -11.87 7.98
C ALA A 622 -2.03 -11.97 9.26
N LEU A 623 -1.49 -11.53 10.39
CA LEU A 623 -2.17 -11.50 11.68
C LEU A 623 -2.03 -10.09 12.28
N PRO A 624 -2.91 -9.14 11.93
CA PRO A 624 -2.86 -7.80 12.47
C PRO A 624 -3.24 -7.80 13.96
N LEU A 625 -2.24 -7.82 14.82
CA LEU A 625 -2.39 -7.83 16.27
C LEU A 625 -2.87 -6.47 16.77
N ARG A 626 -3.57 -6.47 17.91
CA ARG A 626 -4.12 -5.29 18.58
C ARG A 626 -3.56 -5.13 19.98
N ALA A 627 -3.68 -3.90 20.49
CA ALA A 627 -3.41 -3.59 21.90
C ALA A 627 -4.50 -2.68 22.45
N TRP A 628 -4.70 -2.72 23.75
CA TRP A 628 -5.71 -1.94 24.46
C TRP A 628 -5.10 -1.22 25.64
N ILE A 629 -5.52 0.03 25.85
CA ILE A 629 -5.22 0.78 27.05
C ILE A 629 -6.21 0.34 28.13
N VAL A 630 -5.70 -0.29 29.17
CA VAL A 630 -6.49 -0.69 30.35
C VAL A 630 -6.64 0.51 31.27
N ARG A 631 -5.56 1.24 31.50
CA ARG A 631 -5.52 2.44 32.34
C ARG A 631 -4.39 3.36 31.89
N ALA A 632 -4.63 4.64 31.93
CA ALA A 632 -3.62 5.69 31.78
C ALA A 632 -3.69 6.67 32.95
N THR A 633 -2.57 6.94 33.60
CA THR A 633 -2.48 7.79 34.77
C THR A 633 -1.38 8.81 34.59
N ALA A 634 -1.67 10.06 34.93
CA ALA A 634 -0.68 11.15 34.87
C ALA A 634 0.19 11.17 36.14
N HIS A 635 1.51 11.30 35.93
CA HIS A 635 2.52 11.39 36.97
C HIS A 635 3.55 12.45 36.57
N GLY A 636 3.55 13.60 37.27
CA GLY A 636 4.51 14.69 37.00
C GLY A 636 4.55 15.06 35.50
N ASP A 637 5.65 14.76 34.80
CA ASP A 637 5.91 15.12 33.42
C ASP A 637 5.64 13.99 32.40
N HIS A 638 4.97 12.89 32.80
CA HIS A 638 4.66 11.75 31.94
C HIS A 638 3.32 11.09 32.27
N LEU A 639 2.88 10.20 31.37
CA LEU A 639 1.78 9.26 31.65
C LEU A 639 2.33 7.84 31.77
N GLU A 640 1.83 7.11 32.76
CA GLU A 640 1.97 5.65 32.83
C GLU A 640 0.75 5.00 32.20
N VAL A 641 1.00 4.11 31.23
CA VAL A 641 -0.06 3.39 30.51
C VAL A 641 0.06 1.91 30.76
N GLN A 642 -0.97 1.34 31.40
CA GLN A 642 -1.14 -0.10 31.53
C GLN A 642 -1.88 -0.62 30.29
N ALA A 643 -1.34 -1.65 29.66
CA ALA A 643 -1.82 -2.16 28.39
C ALA A 643 -2.05 -3.68 28.41
N ASP A 644 -3.03 -4.13 27.63
CA ASP A 644 -3.16 -5.50 27.17
C ASP A 644 -2.73 -5.56 25.70
N VAL A 645 -2.15 -6.71 25.31
CA VAL A 645 -1.70 -6.96 23.93
C VAL A 645 -2.24 -8.30 23.44
N GLU A 646 -2.49 -8.41 22.15
CA GLU A 646 -2.75 -9.71 21.51
C GLU A 646 -1.43 -10.45 21.27
N ARG A 647 -1.46 -11.73 21.54
CA ARG A 647 -0.44 -12.70 21.18
C ARG A 647 -1.05 -13.79 20.31
N ALA A 648 -0.40 -14.11 19.20
CA ALA A 648 -0.82 -15.22 18.36
C ALA A 648 -0.19 -16.53 18.89
N GLU A 649 -1.03 -17.43 19.36
CA GLU A 649 -0.64 -18.80 19.63
C GLU A 649 -0.85 -19.63 18.36
N ARG A 650 0.24 -20.10 17.77
CA ARG A 650 0.23 -20.80 16.48
C ARG A 650 0.20 -22.31 16.68
N PHE A 651 -0.66 -22.97 15.93
CA PHE A 651 -0.74 -24.42 15.79
C PHE A 651 -0.32 -24.81 14.37
N LEU A 652 -0.27 -26.11 14.09
CA LEU A 652 0.21 -26.60 12.79
C LEU A 652 -0.51 -25.96 11.58
N ARG A 653 -1.83 -25.75 11.67
CA ARG A 653 -2.65 -25.21 10.56
C ARG A 653 -3.69 -24.17 11.02
N SER A 654 -3.54 -23.67 12.24
CA SER A 654 -4.44 -22.69 12.81
C SER A 654 -3.71 -21.79 13.79
N TYR A 655 -4.36 -20.75 14.25
CA TYR A 655 -3.88 -19.88 15.32
C TYR A 655 -5.04 -19.46 16.21
N ARG A 656 -4.69 -19.03 17.41
CA ARG A 656 -5.60 -18.40 18.35
C ARG A 656 -5.00 -17.09 18.82
N LEU A 657 -5.80 -16.03 18.82
CA LEU A 657 -5.41 -14.75 19.40
C LEU A 657 -5.79 -14.76 20.88
N LEU A 658 -4.82 -14.48 21.73
CA LEU A 658 -4.96 -14.37 23.18
C LEU A 658 -4.70 -12.92 23.57
N ARG A 659 -5.61 -12.34 24.34
CA ARG A 659 -5.41 -11.04 24.96
C ARG A 659 -4.79 -11.24 26.34
N GLU A 660 -3.62 -10.66 26.56
CA GLU A 660 -2.81 -10.82 27.78
C GLU A 660 -2.28 -9.46 28.24
N PRO A 661 -2.12 -9.23 29.57
CA PRO A 661 -1.45 -8.05 30.07
C PRO A 661 -0.01 -7.95 29.53
N MET A 662 0.41 -6.77 29.08
CA MET A 662 1.73 -6.54 28.49
C MET A 662 2.89 -6.97 29.38
N GLY A 663 2.75 -6.95 30.71
CA GLY A 663 3.78 -7.31 31.68
C GLY A 663 3.91 -8.79 32.01
N THR A 664 3.03 -9.68 31.51
CA THR A 664 3.02 -11.11 31.89
C THR A 664 3.75 -12.02 30.92
N VAL A 665 4.28 -11.50 29.83
CA VAL A 665 4.93 -12.32 28.80
C VAL A 665 6.31 -12.76 29.28
N GLY A 666 6.32 -13.98 29.74
CA GLY A 666 7.48 -14.63 30.37
C GLY A 666 8.45 -15.27 29.39
N ALA A 667 9.51 -15.75 29.94
CA ALA A 667 10.86 -16.08 29.56
C ALA A 667 11.08 -17.19 28.50
N GLU A 668 10.08 -17.75 27.84
CA GLU A 668 10.28 -18.78 26.80
C GLU A 668 9.37 -18.55 25.61
N GLY A 669 9.93 -18.03 24.54
CA GLY A 669 9.26 -17.79 23.28
C GLY A 669 9.50 -16.37 22.74
N ASP A 670 9.12 -16.10 21.52
CA ASP A 670 9.24 -14.80 20.85
C ASP A 670 8.80 -13.66 21.78
N LYS A 671 9.70 -12.70 22.03
CA LYS A 671 9.38 -11.51 22.80
C LYS A 671 8.18 -10.84 22.14
N PRO A 672 7.10 -10.56 22.87
CA PRO A 672 5.95 -9.86 22.27
C PRO A 672 6.41 -8.50 21.77
N ASP A 673 5.91 -8.09 20.64
CA ASP A 673 6.15 -6.75 20.10
C ASP A 673 5.62 -5.75 21.12
N ILE A 674 6.51 -4.95 21.69
CA ILE A 674 6.14 -3.83 22.56
C ILE A 674 5.30 -2.87 21.74
N PRO A 675 4.04 -2.60 22.11
CA PRO A 675 3.17 -1.72 21.35
C PRO A 675 3.75 -0.30 21.32
N LEU A 676 3.61 0.36 20.19
CA LEU A 676 3.88 1.79 20.06
C LEU A 676 2.71 2.58 20.66
N CYS A 677 2.93 3.31 21.73
CA CYS A 677 1.96 4.29 22.22
C CYS A 677 2.15 5.60 21.45
N ARG A 678 1.17 5.99 20.63
CA ARG A 678 1.13 7.34 20.03
C ARG A 678 0.20 8.23 20.83
N PHE A 679 0.51 9.53 20.88
CA PHE A 679 -0.32 10.51 21.57
C PHE A 679 -0.39 11.84 20.82
N VAL A 680 -1.52 12.51 21.02
CA VAL A 680 -1.75 13.89 20.61
C VAL A 680 -2.16 14.69 21.84
N ALA A 681 -1.36 15.65 22.24
CA ALA A 681 -1.69 16.61 23.31
C ALA A 681 -2.31 17.86 22.69
N LEU A 682 -3.54 18.15 23.09
CA LEU A 682 -4.30 19.33 22.68
C LEU A 682 -4.28 20.37 23.80
N SER A 683 -4.03 21.62 23.45
CA SER A 683 -4.14 22.77 24.35
C SER A 683 -5.59 23.01 24.79
N PRO A 684 -5.85 23.86 25.78
CA PRO A 684 -7.22 24.21 26.19
C PRO A 684 -8.11 24.76 25.06
N ASP A 685 -7.49 25.38 24.05
CA ASP A 685 -8.14 25.93 22.85
C ASP A 685 -8.41 24.85 21.78
N GLY A 686 -8.03 23.57 22.03
CA GLY A 686 -8.19 22.46 21.08
C GLY A 686 -7.15 22.43 19.94
N GLU A 687 -6.09 23.22 20.03
CA GLU A 687 -4.99 23.21 19.05
C GLU A 687 -3.94 22.14 19.42
N VAL A 688 -3.26 21.60 18.42
CA VAL A 688 -2.22 20.59 18.61
C VAL A 688 -1.00 21.23 19.27
N ALA A 689 -0.75 20.88 20.51
CA ALA A 689 0.42 21.33 21.26
C ALA A 689 1.63 20.41 21.03
N ARG A 690 1.38 19.09 20.96
CA ARG A 690 2.43 18.10 20.72
C ARG A 690 1.86 16.78 20.19
N VAL A 691 2.57 16.20 19.24
CA VAL A 691 2.39 14.81 18.82
C VAL A 691 3.68 14.05 19.14
N GLY A 692 3.54 12.82 19.64
CA GLY A 692 4.69 11.98 19.93
C GLY A 692 4.34 10.52 20.08
N SER A 693 5.37 9.73 20.32
CA SER A 693 5.21 8.29 20.55
C SER A 693 6.24 7.77 21.54
N SER A 694 5.93 6.64 22.17
CA SER A 694 6.83 5.96 23.09
C SER A 694 6.69 4.44 22.99
N ARG A 695 7.80 3.74 23.13
CA ARG A 695 7.91 2.29 23.41
C ARG A 695 8.67 2.03 24.70
N ASP A 696 8.88 3.06 25.52
CA ASP A 696 9.59 2.94 26.78
C ASP A 696 8.73 2.17 27.79
N VAL A 697 9.24 1.08 28.33
CA VAL A 697 8.55 0.24 29.31
C VAL A 697 9.32 0.24 30.61
N GLN A 698 8.68 0.72 31.65
CA GLN A 698 9.21 0.71 33.01
C GLN A 698 8.24 -0.04 33.93
N SER A 699 8.76 -1.05 34.64
CA SER A 699 7.96 -1.88 35.55
C SER A 699 6.70 -2.47 34.91
N GLY A 700 6.77 -2.89 33.63
CA GLY A 700 5.64 -3.46 32.87
C GLY A 700 4.58 -2.46 32.42
N ARG A 701 4.86 -1.16 32.45
CA ARG A 701 3.98 -0.09 31.97
C ARG A 701 4.69 0.75 30.92
N LEU A 702 3.94 1.22 29.91
CA LEU A 702 4.48 2.19 28.96
C LEU A 702 4.55 3.59 29.58
N VAL A 703 5.67 4.25 29.40
CA VAL A 703 5.90 5.62 29.85
C VAL A 703 5.84 6.56 28.66
N VAL A 704 4.91 7.52 28.71
CA VAL A 704 4.65 8.51 27.66
C VAL A 704 5.11 9.88 28.13
N PRO A 705 6.23 10.43 27.60
CA PRO A 705 6.79 11.69 28.08
C PRO A 705 5.95 12.88 27.60
N LEU A 706 5.51 13.75 28.54
CA LEU A 706 4.77 14.98 28.26
C LEU A 706 5.58 16.25 28.59
N LYS A 707 6.85 16.10 28.93
CA LYS A 707 7.76 17.22 29.26
C LYS A 707 7.81 18.24 28.11
N GLY A 708 7.76 19.52 28.43
CA GLY A 708 7.88 20.63 27.46
C GLY A 708 6.56 21.16 26.90
N LEU A 709 5.41 20.77 27.46
CA LEU A 709 4.14 21.44 27.20
C LEU A 709 4.18 22.83 27.88
N ALA A 710 4.20 23.90 27.07
CA ALA A 710 4.63 25.24 27.52
C ALA A 710 3.52 26.12 28.11
N LYS A 711 2.24 25.81 27.84
CA LYS A 711 1.12 26.65 28.31
C LYS A 711 0.55 26.13 29.63
N PRO A 712 0.25 27.00 30.62
CA PRO A 712 -0.50 26.58 31.78
C PRO A 712 -1.94 26.22 31.37
N GLY A 713 -2.48 25.16 31.95
CA GLY A 713 -3.87 24.72 31.73
C GLY A 713 -4.02 23.20 31.53
N PRO A 714 -5.24 22.72 31.60
CA PRO A 714 -5.47 21.30 31.34
C PRO A 714 -5.32 20.99 29.85
N TYR A 715 -4.40 20.09 29.52
CA TYR A 715 -4.31 19.51 28.18
C TYR A 715 -5.24 18.31 28.07
N THR A 716 -5.80 18.13 26.89
CA THR A 716 -6.47 16.87 26.51
C THR A 716 -5.47 16.01 25.75
N VAL A 717 -5.13 14.84 26.30
CA VAL A 717 -4.19 13.92 25.65
C VAL A 717 -4.96 12.73 25.10
N LEU A 718 -4.96 12.58 23.78
CA LEU A 718 -5.49 11.43 23.07
C LEU A 718 -4.38 10.38 22.95
N LEU A 719 -4.68 9.13 23.24
CA LEU A 719 -3.75 8.01 23.25
C LEU A 719 -4.27 6.86 22.42
N ALA A 720 -3.40 6.20 21.68
CA ALA A 720 -3.67 4.92 21.02
C ALA A 720 -2.44 4.02 21.05
N LEU A 721 -2.67 2.71 21.06
CA LEU A 721 -1.64 1.68 21.01
C LEU A 721 -1.67 0.96 19.67
N TYR A 722 -0.49 0.74 19.09
CA TYR A 722 -0.31 0.08 17.81
C TYR A 722 0.71 -1.06 17.92
N VAL A 723 0.35 -2.25 17.45
CA VAL A 723 1.24 -3.41 17.38
C VAL A 723 1.62 -3.67 15.93
N ALA A 724 2.90 -3.91 15.66
CA ALA A 724 3.42 -4.22 14.33
C ALA A 724 2.94 -3.22 13.23
N ASP A 725 2.88 -1.94 13.58
CA ASP A 725 2.43 -0.83 12.74
C ASP A 725 0.94 -0.92 12.27
N ASN A 726 0.12 -1.73 12.94
CA ASN A 726 -1.32 -1.78 12.67
C ASN A 726 -2.03 -0.55 13.24
N THR A 727 -2.38 0.41 12.37
CA THR A 727 -3.09 1.64 12.76
C THR A 727 -4.60 1.56 12.57
N VAL A 728 -5.14 0.41 12.16
CA VAL A 728 -6.55 0.25 11.83
C VAL A 728 -7.40 0.04 13.06
N ASN A 729 -8.48 0.81 13.16
CA ASN A 729 -9.49 0.72 14.20
C ASN A 729 -8.91 0.69 15.63
N PRO A 730 -8.06 1.69 16.00
CA PRO A 730 -7.45 1.75 17.31
C PRO A 730 -8.48 2.10 18.39
N GLN A 731 -8.25 1.62 19.60
CA GLN A 731 -8.94 2.16 20.77
C GLN A 731 -8.34 3.51 21.13
N ILE A 732 -9.15 4.58 21.14
CA ILE A 732 -8.72 5.90 21.60
C ILE A 732 -9.08 6.07 23.07
N THR A 733 -8.09 6.49 23.86
CA THR A 733 -8.26 6.84 25.28
C THR A 733 -7.90 8.31 25.46
N THR A 734 -8.75 9.05 26.19
CA THR A 734 -8.56 10.46 26.47
C THR A 734 -8.18 10.65 27.95
N VAL A 735 -7.12 11.41 28.19
CA VAL A 735 -6.63 11.73 29.53
C VAL A 735 -6.50 13.24 29.66
N SER A 736 -7.01 13.81 30.79
CA SER A 736 -6.73 15.18 31.15
C SER A 736 -5.39 15.27 31.87
N TYR A 737 -4.51 16.15 31.38
CA TYR A 737 -3.18 16.35 31.94
C TYR A 737 -2.95 17.83 32.30
N ARG A 738 -2.44 18.06 33.51
CA ARG A 738 -1.99 19.42 33.94
C ARG A 738 -0.50 19.33 34.22
N PRO A 739 0.33 20.12 33.50
CA PRO A 739 1.73 20.27 33.88
C PRO A 739 1.83 20.76 35.32
N GLU A 740 2.68 20.17 36.12
CA GLU A 740 3.07 20.74 37.39
C GLU A 740 3.70 22.10 37.11
N SER A 741 3.21 23.16 37.78
CA SER A 741 3.87 24.46 37.71
C SER A 741 5.31 24.27 38.11
N ALA A 742 6.24 24.72 37.26
CA ALA A 742 7.65 24.79 37.66
C ALA A 742 7.77 25.56 38.97
N PRO A 743 8.50 25.06 39.96
CA PRO A 743 8.66 25.73 41.25
C PRO A 743 9.27 27.11 41.13
#